data_d7c1f4d72087fff3bfae403560238b83
#
_entry.id   d7c1f4d72087fff3bfae403560238b83
#
_cell.length_a   1.000
_cell.length_b   1.000
_cell.length_c   1.000
_cell.angle_alpha   90.00
_cell.angle_beta   90.00
_cell.angle_gamma   90.00
#
_symmetry.space_group_name_H-M   'P 1'
#
loop_
_entity.id
_entity.type
_entity.pdbx_description
1 polymer ?
#
loop_
_entity_poly.entity_id
_entity_poly.type
_entity_poly.pdbx_seq_one_letter_code
_entity_poly.pdbx_strand_id
1 'polypeptide(L)'
;MADLGQNIERFPYPGIPATADGSAVVVWVDSHITQGACAYPITPSTNMGSGYQTEVANGKRNLWGEALFFIEPESEHSSASACEGFALAGGRVSNFTCGQGLVLMKEVLYTIAGKRLPAVFHIGARALTSQALNIHAGHDDVMAVADTGWGILFARNAQDAADLALIARRSAEEGETPFMTVQDGFLTTHTLENVLLPEPELMKEFIGDPYATTRLRNLMNPSKPIMSGVVQNQDSYMKGKIAQRFFYDRLPAIVERTVERFYLLTGRRYGFVEPYRLEDAEYAIVGMGGMVETAMATVDYLRARRAVRAGALHVTCFRPFPGPQIVEATKHLRAMAVLERMDNPTAQSNPLTAEIKAAFADALTGAPGYPAIERIPVIYSGSAGLGSRDIRPGDFVAVLDNMRRDDGGLRYFVLGIKHDLALLSPEDPDVQPAGAFSMRGHSVGGFGSVTTNKVIATIVGDLFGLKVQAYPKYGSEKKGLPTAYFLTIAKERIRTHCELKQVDFVPLNDINAFNLGNPLAGLAAGGMVFIQTDKTAPQEVWARIPDYAKKISRERRIRILALDTVKIAREVSSSPDLEQRMQGIVLLGIFLRCTPFLREQRLSEEQVFSAVERSLRKYFGRRGEQVVQDNLVAVKRGYTEVFEVPVEMMAGAGLAA
;
A
#
# COMPACT_ATOMS: atom_id res chain seq x y z
N MET A 1 21.63 -10.80 -0.08
CA MET A 1 21.29 -12.17 -0.50
C MET A 1 21.64 -13.24 0.54
N ALA A 2 22.68 -13.07 1.35
CA ALA A 2 23.06 -14.10 2.33
C ALA A 2 22.07 -14.29 3.49
N ASP A 3 21.28 -13.27 3.86
CA ASP A 3 20.41 -13.32 5.05
C ASP A 3 18.98 -13.83 4.79
N LEU A 4 18.47 -13.69 3.57
CA LEU A 4 17.15 -14.24 3.20
C LEU A 4 17.21 -15.72 2.80
N GLY A 5 18.33 -16.18 2.23
CA GLY A 5 18.49 -17.57 1.80
C GLY A 5 18.72 -18.55 2.95
N GLN A 6 19.35 -18.14 4.04
CA GLN A 6 19.64 -19.02 5.18
C GLN A 6 18.46 -19.16 6.15
N ASN A 7 17.46 -18.25 6.12
CA ASN A 7 16.26 -18.33 6.97
C ASN A 7 15.10 -19.13 6.33
N ILE A 8 15.12 -19.33 5.02
CA ILE A 8 14.01 -20.01 4.30
C ILE A 8 13.93 -21.51 4.69
N GLU A 9 15.05 -22.16 4.98
CA GLU A 9 15.06 -23.58 5.40
C GLU A 9 14.60 -23.82 6.85
N ARG A 10 14.42 -22.75 7.65
CA ARG A 10 14.10 -22.85 9.08
C ARG A 10 12.60 -22.85 9.38
N PHE A 11 11.79 -22.29 8.50
CA PHE A 11 10.36 -22.11 8.73
C PHE A 11 9.54 -22.94 7.74
N PRO A 12 8.43 -23.59 8.18
CA PRO A 12 7.64 -24.46 7.32
C PRO A 12 6.95 -23.75 6.15
N TYR A 13 6.67 -22.44 6.28
CA TYR A 13 5.93 -21.67 5.27
C TYR A 13 6.64 -20.34 4.93
N PRO A 14 7.63 -20.38 4.02
CA PRO A 14 8.41 -19.18 3.66
C PRO A 14 7.61 -18.16 2.84
N GLY A 15 6.49 -18.55 2.22
CA GLY A 15 5.67 -17.74 1.34
C GLY A 15 5.94 -17.96 -0.14
N ILE A 16 4.90 -17.76 -0.96
CA ILE A 16 4.97 -17.85 -2.43
C ILE A 16 5.42 -16.50 -2.98
N PRO A 17 6.59 -16.37 -3.63
CA PRO A 17 7.04 -15.11 -4.21
C PRO A 17 6.05 -14.61 -5.27
N ALA A 18 5.64 -13.35 -5.16
CA ALA A 18 4.76 -12.69 -6.11
C ALA A 18 5.01 -11.17 -6.14
N THR A 19 4.49 -10.52 -7.18
CA THR A 19 4.37 -9.07 -7.25
C THR A 19 2.89 -8.72 -7.22
N ALA A 20 2.43 -8.06 -6.16
CA ALA A 20 1.02 -7.77 -5.94
C ALA A 20 0.81 -6.46 -5.20
N ASP A 21 -0.37 -5.86 -5.35
CA ASP A 21 -0.80 -4.72 -4.57
C ASP A 21 -1.59 -5.15 -3.31
N GLY A 22 -1.79 -4.21 -2.39
CA GLY A 22 -2.47 -4.49 -1.13
C GLY A 22 -3.91 -5.00 -1.29
N SER A 23 -4.61 -4.63 -2.36
CA SER A 23 -5.95 -5.17 -2.65
C SER A 23 -5.88 -6.62 -3.12
N ALA A 24 -4.95 -6.93 -4.01
CA ALA A 24 -4.81 -8.28 -4.57
C ALA A 24 -4.41 -9.32 -3.51
N VAL A 25 -3.54 -8.95 -2.56
CA VAL A 25 -3.13 -9.88 -1.50
C VAL A 25 -4.25 -10.16 -0.50
N VAL A 26 -5.10 -9.17 -0.20
CA VAL A 26 -6.30 -9.38 0.62
C VAL A 26 -7.28 -10.32 -0.08
N VAL A 27 -7.53 -10.13 -1.37
CA VAL A 27 -8.38 -11.04 -2.17
C VAL A 27 -7.80 -12.45 -2.18
N TRP A 28 -6.47 -12.58 -2.34
CA TRP A 28 -5.80 -13.89 -2.25
C TRP A 28 -6.11 -14.58 -0.94
N VAL A 29 -5.91 -13.93 0.18
CA VAL A 29 -6.15 -14.52 1.51
C VAL A 29 -7.64 -14.86 1.68
N ASP A 30 -8.51 -13.89 1.53
CA ASP A 30 -9.92 -14.04 1.86
C ASP A 30 -10.65 -15.04 0.97
N SER A 31 -10.35 -15.08 -0.32
CA SER A 31 -10.93 -16.08 -1.22
C SER A 31 -10.50 -17.52 -0.93
N HIS A 32 -9.46 -17.72 -0.13
CA HIS A 32 -9.05 -19.03 0.34
C HIS A 32 -9.70 -19.43 1.67
N ILE A 33 -9.93 -18.50 2.59
CA ILE A 33 -10.29 -18.81 3.98
C ILE A 33 -11.75 -18.51 4.35
N THR A 34 -12.45 -17.67 3.58
CA THR A 34 -13.84 -17.28 3.89
C THR A 34 -14.85 -18.15 3.15
N GLN A 35 -16.10 -18.08 3.58
CA GLN A 35 -17.25 -18.66 2.90
C GLN A 35 -17.99 -17.62 2.06
N GLY A 36 -17.82 -16.33 2.39
CA GLY A 36 -18.42 -15.28 1.63
C GLY A 36 -17.92 -13.88 2.00
N ALA A 37 -18.30 -12.93 1.18
CA ALA A 37 -18.13 -11.51 1.45
C ALA A 37 -19.39 -10.73 1.07
N CYS A 38 -19.63 -9.65 1.80
CA CYS A 38 -20.70 -8.71 1.47
C CYS A 38 -20.05 -7.32 1.39
N ALA A 39 -20.17 -6.63 0.26
CA ALA A 39 -19.54 -5.33 0.08
C ALA A 39 -20.34 -4.45 -0.88
N TYR A 40 -20.25 -3.15 -0.69
CA TYR A 40 -20.72 -2.15 -1.66
C TYR A 40 -19.51 -1.42 -2.26
N PRO A 41 -19.45 -1.23 -3.60
CA PRO A 41 -18.28 -0.68 -4.26
C PRO A 41 -18.01 0.77 -3.84
N ILE A 42 -16.88 1.02 -3.17
CA ILE A 42 -16.42 2.35 -2.83
C ILE A 42 -14.90 2.45 -3.01
N THR A 43 -14.42 3.48 -3.73
CA THR A 43 -13.00 3.69 -4.01
C THR A 43 -12.28 4.25 -2.78
N PRO A 44 -11.10 3.70 -2.38
CA PRO A 44 -10.20 2.79 -3.10
C PRO A 44 -10.38 1.30 -2.76
N SER A 45 -11.36 0.88 -1.98
CA SER A 45 -11.57 -0.54 -1.63
C SER A 45 -12.23 -1.37 -2.75
N THR A 46 -12.72 -0.72 -3.82
CA THR A 46 -13.41 -1.38 -4.94
C THR A 46 -12.64 -2.58 -5.50
N ASN A 47 -11.30 -2.48 -5.60
CA ASN A 47 -10.49 -3.57 -6.17
C ASN A 47 -10.51 -4.83 -5.31
N MET A 48 -10.68 -4.72 -3.99
CA MET A 48 -10.84 -5.87 -3.10
C MET A 48 -12.20 -6.55 -3.35
N GLY A 49 -13.29 -5.78 -3.34
CA GLY A 49 -14.64 -6.31 -3.60
C GLY A 49 -14.78 -6.93 -4.97
N SER A 50 -14.40 -6.22 -6.04
CA SER A 50 -14.48 -6.73 -7.41
C SER A 50 -13.52 -7.90 -7.68
N GLY A 51 -12.36 -7.94 -7.03
CA GLY A 51 -11.45 -9.07 -7.08
C GLY A 51 -12.07 -10.32 -6.45
N TYR A 52 -12.65 -10.20 -5.27
CA TYR A 52 -13.35 -11.30 -4.61
C TYR A 52 -14.56 -11.78 -5.43
N GLN A 53 -15.37 -10.85 -5.95
CA GLN A 53 -16.50 -11.16 -6.84
C GLN A 53 -16.04 -11.91 -8.11
N THR A 54 -14.87 -11.57 -8.66
CA THR A 54 -14.27 -12.28 -9.79
C THR A 54 -13.91 -13.72 -9.43
N GLU A 55 -13.37 -13.98 -8.24
CA GLU A 55 -13.08 -15.34 -7.77
C GLU A 55 -14.37 -16.16 -7.62
N VAL A 56 -15.46 -15.55 -7.10
CA VAL A 56 -16.78 -16.19 -7.04
C VAL A 56 -17.31 -16.53 -8.43
N ALA A 57 -17.26 -15.58 -9.38
CA ALA A 57 -17.71 -15.78 -10.76
C ALA A 57 -16.92 -16.87 -11.51
N ASN A 58 -15.63 -17.05 -11.13
CA ASN A 58 -14.78 -18.12 -11.65
C ASN A 58 -15.05 -19.49 -10.99
N GLY A 59 -15.99 -19.59 -10.06
CA GLY A 59 -16.35 -20.83 -9.37
C GLY A 59 -15.29 -21.30 -8.37
N LYS A 60 -14.44 -20.40 -7.86
CA LYS A 60 -13.43 -20.74 -6.85
C LYS A 60 -14.10 -21.31 -5.60
N ARG A 61 -13.45 -22.31 -5.01
CA ARG A 61 -13.81 -22.86 -3.71
C ARG A 61 -12.76 -22.47 -2.68
N ASN A 62 -13.20 -22.32 -1.43
CA ASN A 62 -12.27 -22.09 -0.33
C ASN A 62 -11.46 -23.37 0.00
N LEU A 63 -10.54 -23.29 0.95
CA LEU A 63 -9.64 -24.40 1.31
C LEU A 63 -10.36 -25.62 1.92
N TRP A 64 -11.63 -25.50 2.27
CA TRP A 64 -12.49 -26.59 2.78
C TRP A 64 -13.47 -27.11 1.72
N GLY A 65 -13.32 -26.66 0.47
CA GLY A 65 -14.11 -27.13 -0.67
C GLY A 65 -15.48 -26.48 -0.80
N GLU A 66 -15.79 -25.44 -0.03
CA GLU A 66 -17.06 -24.72 -0.10
C GLU A 66 -17.04 -23.67 -1.21
N ALA A 67 -18.15 -23.50 -1.92
CA ALA A 67 -18.31 -22.43 -2.90
C ALA A 67 -18.31 -21.07 -2.19
N LEU A 68 -17.65 -20.09 -2.80
CA LEU A 68 -17.63 -18.71 -2.29
C LEU A 68 -18.95 -18.01 -2.61
N PHE A 69 -19.35 -17.12 -1.73
CA PHE A 69 -20.54 -16.28 -1.86
C PHE A 69 -20.19 -14.80 -1.86
N PHE A 70 -20.87 -14.00 -2.71
CA PHE A 70 -20.72 -12.55 -2.71
C PHE A 70 -22.08 -11.87 -2.80
N ILE A 71 -22.31 -10.91 -1.92
CA ILE A 71 -23.52 -10.09 -1.90
C ILE A 71 -23.12 -8.63 -2.06
N GLU A 72 -23.70 -7.96 -3.07
CA GLU A 72 -23.61 -6.53 -3.28
C GLU A 72 -25.01 -5.93 -3.07
N PRO A 73 -25.32 -5.41 -1.86
CA PRO A 73 -26.60 -4.77 -1.58
C PRO A 73 -26.61 -3.31 -2.06
N GLU A 74 -27.64 -2.56 -1.70
CA GLU A 74 -27.84 -1.18 -2.16
C GLU A 74 -26.99 -0.13 -1.45
N SER A 75 -26.34 -0.49 -0.33
CA SER A 75 -25.50 0.44 0.43
C SER A 75 -24.47 -0.28 1.31
N GLU A 76 -23.50 0.49 1.82
CA GLU A 76 -22.50 -0.02 2.78
C GLU A 76 -23.15 -0.44 4.09
N HIS A 77 -24.18 0.28 4.56
CA HIS A 77 -24.94 -0.10 5.76
C HIS A 77 -25.56 -1.48 5.62
N SER A 78 -26.24 -1.73 4.50
CA SER A 78 -26.84 -3.03 4.21
C SER A 78 -25.79 -4.13 4.02
N SER A 79 -24.61 -3.80 3.47
CA SER A 79 -23.52 -4.76 3.34
C SER A 79 -22.98 -5.22 4.70
N ALA A 80 -22.85 -4.29 5.66
CA ALA A 80 -22.48 -4.64 7.03
C ALA A 80 -23.57 -5.48 7.72
N SER A 81 -24.85 -5.14 7.52
CA SER A 81 -25.99 -5.91 8.05
C SER A 81 -26.03 -7.33 7.47
N ALA A 82 -25.72 -7.50 6.18
CA ALA A 82 -25.61 -8.81 5.56
C ALA A 82 -24.43 -9.63 6.16
N CYS A 83 -23.28 -8.98 6.43
CA CYS A 83 -22.17 -9.61 7.15
C CYS A 83 -22.57 -10.04 8.57
N GLU A 84 -23.36 -9.22 9.27
CA GLU A 84 -23.89 -9.58 10.59
C GLU A 84 -24.72 -10.86 10.54
N GLY A 85 -25.69 -10.93 9.62
CA GLY A 85 -26.53 -12.13 9.43
C GLY A 85 -25.71 -13.36 9.05
N PHE A 86 -24.73 -13.21 8.19
CA PHE A 86 -23.84 -14.29 7.76
C PHE A 86 -23.02 -14.85 8.95
N ALA A 87 -22.45 -13.95 9.77
CA ALA A 87 -21.67 -14.32 10.94
C ALA A 87 -22.56 -14.91 12.06
N LEU A 88 -23.81 -14.43 12.22
CA LEU A 88 -24.80 -15.02 13.13
C LEU A 88 -25.09 -16.49 12.79
N ALA A 89 -25.12 -16.81 11.51
CA ALA A 89 -25.28 -18.20 11.04
C ALA A 89 -23.99 -19.04 11.17
N GLY A 90 -22.92 -18.49 11.74
CA GLY A 90 -21.65 -19.16 11.97
C GLY A 90 -20.74 -19.22 10.75
N GLY A 91 -20.96 -18.36 9.75
CA GLY A 91 -20.11 -18.28 8.55
C GLY A 91 -18.91 -17.34 8.73
N ARG A 92 -17.80 -17.68 8.06
CA ARG A 92 -16.65 -16.77 7.90
C ARG A 92 -16.96 -15.77 6.80
N VAL A 93 -17.08 -14.50 7.16
CA VAL A 93 -17.46 -13.43 6.24
C VAL A 93 -16.50 -12.25 6.34
N SER A 94 -16.29 -11.57 5.21
CA SER A 94 -15.54 -10.33 5.13
C SER A 94 -16.35 -9.23 4.46
N ASN A 95 -15.90 -7.99 4.67
CA ASN A 95 -16.37 -6.80 3.97
C ASN A 95 -15.15 -6.00 3.48
N PHE A 96 -15.35 -5.25 2.39
CA PHE A 96 -14.34 -4.36 1.79
C PHE A 96 -14.92 -2.96 1.66
N THR A 97 -14.40 -2.00 2.43
CA THR A 97 -14.98 -0.65 2.49
C THR A 97 -13.92 0.42 2.79
N CYS A 98 -14.34 1.68 2.81
CA CYS A 98 -13.52 2.84 3.17
C CYS A 98 -14.38 4.10 3.35
N GLY A 99 -13.77 5.17 3.87
CA GLY A 99 -14.34 6.52 3.84
C GLY A 99 -15.76 6.62 4.42
N GLN A 100 -16.61 7.30 3.67
CA GLN A 100 -18.01 7.50 4.04
C GLN A 100 -18.78 6.18 4.21
N GLY A 101 -18.43 5.15 3.42
CA GLY A 101 -19.05 3.83 3.55
C GLY A 101 -18.79 3.19 4.91
N LEU A 102 -17.55 3.29 5.42
CA LEU A 102 -17.22 2.82 6.76
C LEU A 102 -17.99 3.56 7.84
N VAL A 103 -18.12 4.88 7.72
CA VAL A 103 -18.88 5.70 8.69
C VAL A 103 -20.37 5.42 8.60
N LEU A 104 -20.92 5.23 7.40
CA LEU A 104 -22.33 4.91 7.19
C LEU A 104 -22.75 3.62 7.90
N MET A 105 -21.87 2.63 7.99
CA MET A 105 -22.16 1.35 8.67
C MET A 105 -21.90 1.37 10.19
N LYS A 106 -21.52 2.51 10.80
CA LYS A 106 -21.10 2.60 12.22
C LYS A 106 -22.12 1.99 13.19
N GLU A 107 -23.40 2.19 12.98
CA GLU A 107 -24.45 1.59 13.81
C GLU A 107 -24.35 0.06 13.82
N VAL A 108 -24.20 -0.54 12.66
CA VAL A 108 -24.08 -2.00 12.50
C VAL A 108 -22.78 -2.51 13.09
N LEU A 109 -21.68 -1.74 13.02
CA LEU A 109 -20.43 -2.12 13.66
C LEU A 109 -20.58 -2.32 15.18
N TYR A 110 -21.35 -1.46 15.85
CA TYR A 110 -21.68 -1.65 17.28
C TYR A 110 -22.47 -2.93 17.53
N THR A 111 -23.40 -3.30 16.65
CA THR A 111 -24.21 -4.51 16.84
C THR A 111 -23.40 -5.78 16.59
N ILE A 112 -22.53 -5.79 15.58
CA ILE A 112 -21.59 -6.89 15.30
C ILE A 112 -20.67 -7.11 16.51
N ALA A 113 -20.05 -6.03 17.02
CA ALA A 113 -19.18 -6.10 18.20
C ALA A 113 -19.95 -6.51 19.45
N GLY A 114 -21.15 -5.96 19.67
CA GLY A 114 -22.00 -6.30 20.81
C GLY A 114 -22.46 -7.75 20.84
N LYS A 115 -22.62 -8.38 19.68
CA LYS A 115 -22.93 -9.81 19.52
C LYS A 115 -21.67 -10.69 19.46
N ARG A 116 -20.48 -10.08 19.50
CA ARG A 116 -19.16 -10.75 19.49
C ARG A 116 -18.97 -11.64 18.28
N LEU A 117 -19.39 -11.15 17.12
CA LEU A 117 -19.28 -11.88 15.86
C LEU A 117 -17.88 -11.71 15.26
N PRO A 118 -17.17 -12.80 14.92
CA PRO A 118 -15.79 -12.73 14.46
C PRO A 118 -15.70 -12.35 12.96
N ALA A 119 -16.35 -11.28 12.56
CA ALA A 119 -16.23 -10.74 11.20
C ALA A 119 -14.88 -10.00 11.02
N VAL A 120 -14.34 -10.01 9.81
CA VAL A 120 -13.15 -9.22 9.46
C VAL A 120 -13.49 -8.29 8.30
N PHE A 121 -13.26 -7.00 8.51
CA PHE A 121 -13.45 -5.97 7.48
C PHE A 121 -12.09 -5.44 7.03
N HIS A 122 -11.90 -5.33 5.73
CA HIS A 122 -10.68 -4.81 5.12
C HIS A 122 -10.91 -3.38 4.65
N ILE A 123 -10.18 -2.44 5.22
CA ILE A 123 -10.37 -1.02 5.03
C ILE A 123 -9.26 -0.45 4.15
N GLY A 124 -9.64 0.10 3.00
CA GLY A 124 -8.75 0.97 2.22
C GLY A 124 -8.89 2.40 2.70
N ALA A 125 -8.21 2.76 3.81
CA ALA A 125 -8.44 4.00 4.55
C ALA A 125 -8.44 5.24 3.65
N ARG A 126 -9.48 6.05 3.76
CA ARG A 126 -9.79 7.18 2.87
C ARG A 126 -10.23 8.40 3.66
N ALA A 127 -9.77 9.58 3.22
CA ALA A 127 -10.22 10.86 3.76
C ALA A 127 -11.75 11.00 3.71
N LEU A 128 -12.34 11.47 4.79
CA LEU A 128 -13.77 11.78 4.85
C LEU A 128 -14.09 13.07 4.10
N THR A 129 -15.29 13.11 3.52
CA THR A 129 -15.81 14.34 2.91
C THR A 129 -16.04 15.39 3.98
N SER A 130 -15.45 16.55 3.79
CA SER A 130 -15.60 17.71 4.68
C SER A 130 -15.87 18.94 3.80
N GLN A 131 -14.89 19.84 3.59
CA GLN A 131 -15.04 20.98 2.66
C GLN A 131 -15.12 20.55 1.19
N ALA A 132 -14.63 19.35 0.85
CA ALA A 132 -14.69 18.76 -0.46
C ALA A 132 -14.63 17.22 -0.38
N LEU A 133 -15.07 16.55 -1.45
CA LEU A 133 -14.87 15.12 -1.62
C LEU A 133 -13.40 14.82 -1.94
N ASN A 134 -12.82 13.87 -1.21
CA ASN A 134 -11.51 13.31 -1.52
C ASN A 134 -11.59 11.78 -1.50
N ILE A 135 -10.97 11.11 -2.48
CA ILE A 135 -11.00 9.64 -2.60
C ILE A 135 -9.68 8.98 -2.16
N HIS A 136 -8.72 9.78 -1.73
CA HIS A 136 -7.37 9.33 -1.41
C HIS A 136 -7.19 9.07 0.10
N ALA A 137 -6.02 8.56 0.49
CA ALA A 137 -5.76 8.11 1.85
C ALA A 137 -6.00 9.18 2.92
N GLY A 138 -6.67 8.78 3.97
CA GLY A 138 -6.86 9.46 5.25
C GLY A 138 -7.13 8.40 6.31
N HIS A 139 -6.93 8.69 7.59
CA HIS A 139 -7.25 7.77 8.68
C HIS A 139 -8.46 8.24 9.49
N ASP A 140 -9.05 9.35 9.11
CA ASP A 140 -10.22 9.94 9.74
C ASP A 140 -11.47 9.06 9.67
N ASP A 141 -11.62 8.25 8.63
CA ASP A 141 -12.69 7.25 8.51
C ASP A 141 -12.55 6.13 9.58
N VAL A 142 -11.35 5.59 9.76
CA VAL A 142 -11.08 4.57 10.78
C VAL A 142 -11.21 5.16 12.18
N MET A 143 -10.70 6.37 12.41
CA MET A 143 -10.82 7.05 13.71
C MET A 143 -12.26 7.37 14.06
N ALA A 144 -13.12 7.66 13.08
CA ALA A 144 -14.55 7.88 13.30
C ALA A 144 -15.29 6.63 13.82
N VAL A 145 -14.74 5.43 13.66
CA VAL A 145 -15.34 4.16 14.11
C VAL A 145 -14.50 3.41 15.16
N ALA A 146 -13.41 4.00 15.62
CA ALA A 146 -12.47 3.37 16.55
C ALA A 146 -13.05 3.04 17.94
N ASP A 147 -14.23 3.58 18.26
CA ASP A 147 -14.99 3.39 19.50
C ASP A 147 -16.00 2.24 19.45
N THR A 148 -16.12 1.55 18.31
CA THR A 148 -17.19 0.55 18.07
C THR A 148 -16.92 -0.83 18.70
N GLY A 149 -15.73 -1.04 19.29
CA GLY A 149 -15.36 -2.30 19.95
C GLY A 149 -14.76 -3.34 19.00
N TRP A 150 -14.19 -2.90 17.88
CA TRP A 150 -13.44 -3.73 16.94
C TRP A 150 -11.94 -3.71 17.25
N GLY A 151 -11.26 -4.84 17.02
CA GLY A 151 -9.81 -4.83 16.87
C GLY A 151 -9.40 -4.09 15.58
N ILE A 152 -8.29 -3.34 15.60
CA ILE A 152 -7.86 -2.54 14.43
C ILE A 152 -6.37 -2.71 14.24
N LEU A 153 -5.97 -3.26 13.07
CA LEU A 153 -4.58 -3.50 12.68
C LEU A 153 -4.23 -2.69 11.42
N PHE A 154 -3.14 -1.91 11.47
CA PHE A 154 -2.65 -1.10 10.36
C PHE A 154 -1.49 -1.75 9.63
N ALA A 155 -1.60 -1.89 8.31
CA ALA A 155 -0.56 -2.37 7.41
C ALA A 155 0.30 -1.21 6.89
N ARG A 156 1.62 -1.41 6.79
CA ARG A 156 2.58 -0.45 6.20
C ARG A 156 2.67 -0.58 4.68
N ASN A 157 2.46 -1.80 4.18
CA ASN A 157 2.72 -2.19 2.79
C ASN A 157 1.85 -3.40 2.40
N ALA A 158 1.99 -3.88 1.18
CA ALA A 158 1.21 -5.02 0.67
C ALA A 158 1.50 -6.34 1.41
N GLN A 159 2.75 -6.58 1.87
CA GLN A 159 3.05 -7.77 2.68
C GLN A 159 2.29 -7.77 3.99
N ASP A 160 2.32 -6.64 4.70
CA ASP A 160 1.57 -6.49 5.96
C ASP A 160 0.06 -6.70 5.72
N ALA A 161 -0.50 -6.19 4.61
CA ALA A 161 -1.92 -6.37 4.29
C ALA A 161 -2.32 -7.86 4.16
N ALA A 162 -1.45 -8.69 3.55
CA ALA A 162 -1.68 -10.13 3.44
C ALA A 162 -1.62 -10.83 4.81
N ASP A 163 -0.56 -10.58 5.56
CA ASP A 163 -0.28 -11.29 6.79
C ASP A 163 -1.24 -10.87 7.93
N LEU A 164 -1.54 -9.56 8.00
CA LEU A 164 -2.51 -9.05 8.98
C LEU A 164 -3.94 -9.49 8.70
N ALA A 165 -4.31 -9.83 7.45
CA ALA A 165 -5.61 -10.44 7.15
C ALA A 165 -5.77 -11.79 7.86
N LEU A 166 -4.73 -12.63 7.86
CA LEU A 166 -4.71 -13.90 8.59
C LEU A 166 -4.69 -13.70 10.10
N ILE A 167 -3.83 -12.80 10.59
CA ILE A 167 -3.69 -12.49 12.02
C ILE A 167 -5.01 -11.95 12.57
N ALA A 168 -5.67 -11.04 11.85
CA ALA A 168 -6.97 -10.49 12.23
C ALA A 168 -8.05 -11.58 12.28
N ARG A 169 -8.11 -12.45 11.27
CA ARG A 169 -9.10 -13.54 11.22
C ARG A 169 -8.94 -14.49 12.41
N ARG A 170 -7.74 -14.97 12.68
CA ARG A 170 -7.49 -15.83 13.82
C ARG A 170 -7.79 -15.15 15.15
N SER A 171 -7.32 -13.91 15.32
CA SER A 171 -7.57 -13.12 16.54
C SER A 171 -9.07 -12.87 16.75
N ALA A 172 -9.81 -12.60 15.67
CA ALA A 172 -11.26 -12.42 15.73
C ALA A 172 -11.99 -13.69 16.20
N GLU A 173 -11.63 -14.85 15.66
CA GLU A 173 -12.27 -16.11 16.01
C GLU A 173 -11.92 -16.59 17.43
N GLU A 174 -10.67 -16.48 17.86
CA GLU A 174 -10.26 -16.81 19.23
C GLU A 174 -10.78 -15.81 20.26
N GLY A 175 -10.82 -14.51 19.91
CA GLY A 175 -11.26 -13.41 20.78
C GLY A 175 -12.76 -13.19 20.81
N GLU A 176 -13.52 -13.87 19.94
CA GLU A 176 -14.95 -13.56 19.73
C GLU A 176 -15.20 -12.06 19.58
N THR A 177 -14.34 -11.41 18.79
CA THR A 177 -14.32 -9.96 18.60
C THR A 177 -14.09 -9.67 17.13
N PRO A 178 -14.85 -8.79 16.47
CA PRO A 178 -14.60 -8.45 15.09
C PRO A 178 -13.33 -7.61 14.93
N PHE A 179 -12.68 -7.71 13.76
CA PHE A 179 -11.45 -7.00 13.45
C PHE A 179 -11.54 -6.21 12.15
N MET A 180 -10.82 -5.10 12.09
CA MET A 180 -10.51 -4.35 10.88
C MET A 180 -9.01 -4.50 10.57
N THR A 181 -8.67 -4.79 9.31
CA THR A 181 -7.33 -4.54 8.78
C THR A 181 -7.36 -3.29 7.93
N VAL A 182 -6.41 -2.42 8.13
CA VAL A 182 -6.37 -1.09 7.52
C VAL A 182 -5.13 -0.96 6.66
N GLN A 183 -5.30 -0.53 5.42
CA GLN A 183 -4.21 -0.16 4.52
C GLN A 183 -4.49 1.21 3.89
N ASP A 184 -3.44 1.99 3.65
CA ASP A 184 -3.59 3.33 3.07
C ASP A 184 -4.20 3.27 1.67
N GLY A 185 -5.30 3.98 1.48
CA GLY A 185 -6.01 4.06 0.20
C GLY A 185 -5.11 4.60 -0.92
N PHE A 186 -5.09 3.95 -2.06
CA PHE A 186 -4.18 4.13 -3.19
C PHE A 186 -2.70 3.86 -2.86
N LEU A 187 -2.18 4.37 -1.76
CA LEU A 187 -0.75 4.28 -1.41
C LEU A 187 -0.29 2.85 -1.07
N THR A 188 -1.21 2.02 -0.56
CA THR A 188 -0.97 0.59 -0.33
C THR A 188 -1.91 -0.26 -1.16
N THR A 189 -3.21 0.11 -1.23
CA THR A 189 -4.21 -0.67 -1.96
C THR A 189 -3.90 -0.85 -3.44
N HIS A 190 -3.15 0.07 -4.06
CA HIS A 190 -2.83 0.08 -5.50
C HIS A 190 -1.33 0.10 -5.80
N THR A 191 -0.48 0.04 -4.79
CA THR A 191 0.97 -0.06 -4.98
C THR A 191 1.39 -1.51 -5.08
N LEU A 192 2.00 -1.85 -6.22
CA LEU A 192 2.60 -3.17 -6.45
C LEU A 192 3.95 -3.24 -5.77
N GLU A 193 4.17 -4.32 -5.05
CA GLU A 193 5.42 -4.63 -4.36
C GLU A 193 5.73 -6.12 -4.47
N ASN A 194 6.97 -6.51 -4.21
CA ASN A 194 7.30 -7.91 -4.04
C ASN A 194 6.75 -8.38 -2.69
N VAL A 195 5.98 -9.44 -2.73
CA VAL A 195 5.33 -10.05 -1.57
C VAL A 195 5.60 -11.54 -1.52
N LEU A 196 5.49 -12.11 -0.34
CA LEU A 196 5.45 -13.54 -0.08
C LEU A 196 3.99 -13.87 0.27
N LEU A 197 3.24 -14.36 -0.72
CA LEU A 197 1.84 -14.74 -0.51
C LEU A 197 1.78 -15.92 0.46
N PRO A 198 0.87 -15.90 1.45
CA PRO A 198 0.62 -17.05 2.31
C PRO A 198 0.24 -18.27 1.48
N GLU A 199 0.88 -19.41 1.78
CA GLU A 199 0.57 -20.69 1.15
C GLU A 199 -0.83 -21.19 1.60
N PRO A 200 -1.55 -21.90 0.75
CA PRO A 200 -2.82 -22.54 1.13
C PRO A 200 -2.70 -23.43 2.38
N GLU A 201 -1.60 -24.14 2.51
CA GLU A 201 -1.30 -25.01 3.63
C GLU A 201 -1.09 -24.22 4.93
N LEU A 202 -0.33 -23.11 4.87
CA LEU A 202 -0.19 -22.16 5.98
C LEU A 202 -1.57 -21.65 6.41
N MET A 203 -2.36 -21.15 5.47
CA MET A 203 -3.68 -20.58 5.76
C MET A 203 -4.58 -21.61 6.44
N LYS A 204 -4.58 -22.87 5.95
CA LYS A 204 -5.36 -23.97 6.52
C LYS A 204 -4.94 -24.32 7.94
N GLU A 205 -3.63 -24.44 8.19
CA GLU A 205 -3.08 -24.74 9.51
C GLU A 205 -3.28 -23.60 10.49
N PHE A 206 -3.04 -22.35 10.03
CA PHE A 206 -3.07 -21.18 10.89
C PHE A 206 -4.49 -20.80 11.32
N ILE A 207 -5.45 -20.82 10.39
CA ILE A 207 -6.84 -20.44 10.67
C ILE A 207 -7.65 -21.61 11.26
N GLY A 208 -7.45 -22.83 10.77
CA GLY A 208 -8.22 -24.00 11.17
C GLY A 208 -9.58 -24.11 10.48
N ASP A 209 -10.24 -25.26 10.68
CA ASP A 209 -11.51 -25.60 10.05
C ASP A 209 -12.66 -24.72 10.58
N PRO A 210 -13.45 -24.05 9.71
CA PRO A 210 -14.62 -23.29 10.13
C PRO A 210 -15.66 -24.12 10.88
N TYR A 211 -15.78 -25.42 10.61
CA TYR A 211 -16.68 -26.30 11.35
C TYR A 211 -16.24 -26.53 12.79
N ALA A 212 -14.94 -26.45 13.07
CA ALA A 212 -14.41 -26.57 14.43
C ALA A 212 -14.38 -25.24 15.20
N THR A 213 -14.59 -24.12 14.54
CA THR A 213 -14.51 -22.78 15.13
C THR A 213 -15.83 -22.02 15.02
N THR A 214 -16.07 -21.34 13.92
CA THR A 214 -17.22 -20.42 13.76
C THR A 214 -18.56 -21.13 13.72
N ARG A 215 -18.64 -22.29 13.07
CA ARG A 215 -19.91 -23.06 12.97
C ARG A 215 -20.40 -23.62 14.29
N LEU A 216 -19.53 -23.91 15.23
CA LEU A 216 -19.93 -24.30 16.59
C LEU A 216 -20.63 -23.16 17.35
N ARG A 217 -20.39 -21.92 16.93
CA ARG A 217 -20.98 -20.70 17.51
C ARG A 217 -22.19 -20.20 16.74
N ASN A 218 -22.79 -21.02 15.88
CA ASN A 218 -24.01 -20.65 15.17
C ASN A 218 -25.09 -20.22 16.15
N LEU A 219 -25.33 -18.91 16.23
CA LEU A 219 -26.30 -18.31 17.14
C LEU A 219 -27.75 -18.49 16.65
N MET A 220 -27.94 -18.91 15.40
CA MET A 220 -29.24 -19.21 14.80
C MET A 220 -29.61 -20.70 14.91
N ASN A 221 -29.06 -21.42 15.90
CA ASN A 221 -29.34 -22.83 16.10
C ASN A 221 -30.70 -23.02 16.81
N PRO A 222 -31.72 -23.61 16.16
CA PRO A 222 -33.04 -23.80 16.78
C PRO A 222 -33.02 -24.73 18.00
N SER A 223 -32.06 -25.65 18.10
CA SER A 223 -31.91 -26.56 19.24
C SER A 223 -31.31 -25.89 20.48
N LYS A 224 -30.69 -24.73 20.30
CA LYS A 224 -30.12 -23.87 21.37
C LYS A 224 -30.46 -22.44 21.10
N PRO A 225 -31.73 -22.04 21.17
CA PRO A 225 -32.16 -20.71 20.82
C PRO A 225 -31.58 -19.67 21.77
N ILE A 226 -31.12 -18.57 21.23
CA ILE A 226 -30.72 -17.38 21.99
C ILE A 226 -31.59 -16.20 21.62
N MET A 227 -31.75 -15.29 22.55
CA MET A 227 -32.43 -14.03 22.31
C MET A 227 -31.40 -12.95 21.97
N SER A 228 -31.46 -12.42 20.76
CA SER A 228 -30.52 -11.41 20.25
C SER A 228 -31.30 -10.21 19.71
N GLY A 229 -30.73 -8.99 19.84
CA GLY A 229 -31.39 -7.76 19.39
C GLY A 229 -32.55 -7.30 20.25
N VAL A 230 -32.58 -7.70 21.52
CA VAL A 230 -33.62 -7.33 22.46
C VAL A 230 -33.44 -5.89 22.98
N VAL A 231 -34.53 -5.29 23.42
CA VAL A 231 -34.51 -4.00 24.18
C VAL A 231 -34.07 -4.31 25.61
N GLN A 232 -33.04 -3.61 26.07
CA GLN A 232 -32.60 -3.59 27.46
C GLN A 232 -32.84 -2.21 28.07
N ASN A 233 -33.48 -2.18 29.24
CA ASN A 233 -33.71 -0.96 29.97
C ASN A 233 -32.49 -0.56 30.82
N GLN A 234 -32.62 0.56 31.54
CA GLN A 234 -31.56 1.15 32.36
C GLN A 234 -30.98 0.23 33.45
N ASP A 235 -31.74 -0.74 33.92
CA ASP A 235 -31.33 -1.72 34.92
C ASP A 235 -30.40 -2.83 34.39
N SER A 236 -30.44 -3.10 33.10
CA SER A 236 -29.74 -4.24 32.48
C SER A 236 -28.70 -3.83 31.41
N TYR A 237 -28.90 -2.74 30.67
CA TYR A 237 -28.05 -2.39 29.55
C TYR A 237 -26.57 -2.20 29.94
N MET A 238 -26.31 -1.37 30.99
CA MET A 238 -24.93 -1.16 31.46
C MET A 238 -24.27 -2.45 31.96
N LYS A 239 -25.02 -3.32 32.66
CA LYS A 239 -24.53 -4.61 33.13
C LYS A 239 -24.08 -5.51 31.95
N GLY A 240 -24.92 -5.57 30.90
CA GLY A 240 -24.61 -6.33 29.68
C GLY A 240 -23.39 -5.76 28.96
N LYS A 241 -23.27 -4.44 28.86
CA LYS A 241 -22.12 -3.78 28.22
C LYS A 241 -20.82 -4.05 28.99
N ILE A 242 -20.83 -3.99 30.31
CA ILE A 242 -19.65 -4.23 31.16
C ILE A 242 -19.26 -5.72 31.17
N ALA A 243 -20.23 -6.64 31.11
CA ALA A 243 -19.95 -8.07 31.02
C ALA A 243 -19.12 -8.46 29.78
N GLN A 244 -19.17 -7.66 28.71
CA GLN A 244 -18.32 -7.87 27.53
C GLN A 244 -16.83 -7.66 27.79
N ARG A 245 -16.45 -6.94 28.88
CA ARG A 245 -15.02 -6.76 29.23
C ARG A 245 -14.28 -8.07 29.42
N PHE A 246 -14.96 -9.12 29.85
CA PHE A 246 -14.38 -10.47 29.91
C PHE A 246 -13.70 -10.90 28.59
N PHE A 247 -14.25 -10.49 27.45
CA PHE A 247 -13.67 -10.78 26.12
C PHE A 247 -12.58 -9.77 25.74
N TYR A 248 -12.86 -8.50 25.92
CA TYR A 248 -11.94 -7.41 25.56
C TYR A 248 -10.64 -7.42 26.39
N ASP A 249 -10.72 -7.71 27.68
CA ASP A 249 -9.55 -7.73 28.58
C ASP A 249 -8.58 -8.89 28.24
N ARG A 250 -9.07 -9.94 27.55
CA ARG A 250 -8.27 -11.07 27.06
C ARG A 250 -7.66 -10.83 25.67
N LEU A 251 -8.18 -9.86 24.94
CA LEU A 251 -7.83 -9.64 23.53
C LEU A 251 -6.33 -9.35 23.31
N PRO A 252 -5.64 -8.52 24.13
CA PRO A 252 -4.21 -8.32 23.97
C PRO A 252 -3.41 -9.62 23.98
N ALA A 253 -3.65 -10.48 24.96
CA ALA A 253 -2.95 -11.77 25.05
C ALA A 253 -3.30 -12.73 23.89
N ILE A 254 -4.50 -12.64 23.32
CA ILE A 254 -4.88 -13.42 22.15
C ILE A 254 -4.11 -12.93 20.91
N VAL A 255 -4.06 -11.63 20.68
CA VAL A 255 -3.30 -11.04 19.56
C VAL A 255 -1.81 -11.40 19.69
N GLU A 256 -1.22 -11.27 20.87
CA GLU A 256 0.19 -11.62 21.13
C GLU A 256 0.50 -13.09 20.78
N ARG A 257 -0.32 -14.02 21.25
CA ARG A 257 -0.15 -15.45 20.88
C ARG A 257 -0.36 -15.69 19.39
N THR A 258 -1.27 -14.96 18.77
CA THR A 258 -1.55 -15.09 17.33
C THR A 258 -0.36 -14.64 16.49
N VAL A 259 0.25 -13.49 16.79
CA VAL A 259 1.45 -13.01 16.06
C VAL A 259 2.67 -13.90 16.32
N GLU A 260 2.84 -14.42 17.54
CA GLU A 260 3.92 -15.36 17.83
C GLU A 260 3.73 -16.69 17.07
N ARG A 261 2.51 -17.23 17.03
CA ARG A 261 2.21 -18.43 16.22
C ARG A 261 2.49 -18.19 14.74
N PHE A 262 2.13 -17.00 14.22
CA PHE A 262 2.40 -16.64 12.83
C PHE A 262 3.91 -16.58 12.55
N TYR A 263 4.69 -15.99 13.46
CA TYR A 263 6.15 -15.95 13.36
C TYR A 263 6.78 -17.35 13.35
N LEU A 264 6.35 -18.23 14.25
CA LEU A 264 6.87 -19.61 14.32
C LEU A 264 6.62 -20.41 13.03
N LEU A 265 5.57 -20.10 12.29
CA LEU A 265 5.23 -20.76 11.03
C LEU A 265 5.93 -20.14 9.82
N THR A 266 6.15 -18.82 9.81
CA THR A 266 6.55 -18.09 8.60
C THR A 266 7.90 -17.40 8.68
N GLY A 267 8.43 -17.19 9.90
CA GLY A 267 9.60 -16.33 10.12
C GLY A 267 9.32 -14.83 9.99
N ARG A 268 8.12 -14.42 9.60
CA ARG A 268 7.72 -13.01 9.51
C ARG A 268 7.18 -12.54 10.85
N ARG A 269 7.85 -11.53 11.41
CA ARG A 269 7.56 -11.03 12.76
C ARG A 269 6.66 -9.81 12.72
N TYR A 270 5.59 -9.88 13.50
CA TYR A 270 4.68 -8.78 13.78
C TYR A 270 4.56 -8.57 15.28
N GLY A 271 4.14 -7.38 15.69
CA GLY A 271 3.87 -7.02 17.08
C GLY A 271 2.75 -5.99 17.16
N PHE A 272 2.46 -5.54 18.37
CA PHE A 272 1.56 -4.40 18.58
C PHE A 272 2.15 -3.11 18.02
N VAL A 273 3.47 -2.98 18.13
CA VAL A 273 4.28 -1.90 17.59
C VAL A 273 5.53 -2.48 16.93
N GLU A 274 6.03 -1.79 15.92
CA GLU A 274 7.23 -2.18 15.18
C GLU A 274 8.30 -1.09 15.36
N PRO A 275 9.23 -1.26 16.31
CA PRO A 275 10.33 -0.32 16.52
C PRO A 275 11.37 -0.44 15.40
N TYR A 276 11.92 0.70 14.98
CA TYR A 276 13.00 0.79 14.01
C TYR A 276 14.10 1.70 14.50
N ARG A 277 15.28 1.15 14.77
CA ARG A 277 16.45 1.87 15.30
C ARG A 277 16.16 2.72 16.53
N LEU A 278 15.33 2.21 17.44
CA LEU A 278 14.96 2.92 18.67
C LEU A 278 15.91 2.66 19.83
N GLU A 279 16.75 1.63 19.79
CA GLU A 279 17.55 1.15 20.91
C GLU A 279 18.47 2.23 21.50
N ASP A 280 19.02 3.08 20.64
CA ASP A 280 19.92 4.19 21.01
C ASP A 280 19.38 5.57 20.59
N ALA A 281 18.11 5.65 20.17
CA ALA A 281 17.53 6.87 19.65
C ALA A 281 17.33 7.93 20.75
N GLU A 282 17.49 9.19 20.38
CA GLU A 282 17.09 10.34 21.21
C GLU A 282 15.76 10.93 20.74
N TYR A 283 15.46 10.77 19.45
CA TYR A 283 14.28 11.30 18.79
C TYR A 283 13.59 10.22 17.98
N ALA A 284 12.26 10.22 17.93
CA ALA A 284 11.53 9.27 17.10
C ALA A 284 10.38 9.91 16.34
N ILE A 285 10.07 9.30 15.18
CA ILE A 285 8.83 9.52 14.43
C ILE A 285 7.91 8.33 14.71
N VAL A 286 6.69 8.61 15.17
CA VAL A 286 5.67 7.61 15.47
C VAL A 286 4.50 7.78 14.52
N GLY A 287 3.94 6.70 13.99
CA GLY A 287 2.80 6.79 13.10
C GLY A 287 2.20 5.44 12.73
N MET A 288 1.27 5.46 11.79
CA MET A 288 0.55 4.30 11.25
C MET A 288 0.59 4.33 9.71
N GLY A 289 0.45 3.16 9.09
CA GLY A 289 0.39 3.03 7.65
C GLY A 289 1.73 3.23 6.92
N GLY A 290 1.67 3.39 5.60
CA GLY A 290 2.84 3.37 4.70
C GLY A 290 3.81 4.53 4.89
N MET A 291 3.38 5.68 5.43
CA MET A 291 4.29 6.82 5.64
C MET A 291 5.45 6.50 6.58
N VAL A 292 5.27 5.54 7.50
CA VAL A 292 6.31 5.16 8.46
C VAL A 292 7.49 4.47 7.76
N GLU A 293 7.26 3.77 6.66
CA GLU A 293 8.37 3.19 5.87
C GLU A 293 9.26 4.27 5.24
N THR A 294 8.67 5.37 4.73
CA THR A 294 9.46 6.52 4.26
C THR A 294 10.21 7.18 5.42
N ALA A 295 9.60 7.27 6.61
CA ALA A 295 10.27 7.75 7.81
C ALA A 295 11.46 6.85 8.18
N MET A 296 11.34 5.53 8.12
CA MET A 296 12.44 4.58 8.35
C MET A 296 13.61 4.79 7.39
N ALA A 297 13.34 4.96 6.08
CA ALA A 297 14.37 5.26 5.10
C ALA A 297 15.06 6.61 5.39
N THR A 298 14.29 7.62 5.81
CA THR A 298 14.83 8.92 6.19
C THR A 298 15.66 8.84 7.48
N VAL A 299 15.27 8.01 8.44
CA VAL A 299 16.05 7.73 9.67
C VAL A 299 17.42 7.15 9.31
N ASP A 300 17.51 6.22 8.38
CA ASP A 300 18.80 5.69 7.91
C ASP A 300 19.68 6.79 7.31
N TYR A 301 19.11 7.67 6.49
CA TYR A 301 19.81 8.83 5.94
C TYR A 301 20.32 9.77 7.04
N LEU A 302 19.48 10.16 8.00
CA LEU A 302 19.82 11.07 9.09
C LEU A 302 20.93 10.52 9.97
N ARG A 303 20.90 9.22 10.28
CA ARG A 303 21.96 8.55 11.02
C ARG A 303 23.27 8.53 10.25
N ALA A 304 23.23 8.17 8.98
CA ALA A 304 24.42 8.03 8.15
C ALA A 304 25.06 9.37 7.75
N ARG A 305 24.26 10.41 7.49
CA ARG A 305 24.74 11.68 6.92
C ARG A 305 24.77 12.84 7.89
N ARG A 306 23.94 12.84 8.92
CA ARG A 306 23.81 13.94 9.89
C ARG A 306 24.16 13.53 11.31
N ALA A 307 24.54 12.28 11.56
CA ALA A 307 24.85 11.70 12.87
C ALA A 307 23.74 11.94 13.92
N VAL A 308 22.47 12.00 13.48
CA VAL A 308 21.32 12.18 14.38
C VAL A 308 20.85 10.82 14.87
N ARG A 309 20.79 10.61 16.18
CA ARG A 309 20.23 9.39 16.78
C ARG A 309 18.70 9.43 16.72
N ALA A 310 18.18 9.19 15.52
CA ALA A 310 16.75 9.12 15.22
C ALA A 310 16.29 7.66 15.14
N GLY A 311 15.01 7.42 15.42
CA GLY A 311 14.32 6.17 15.24
C GLY A 311 12.91 6.38 14.68
N ALA A 312 12.21 5.29 14.39
CA ALA A 312 10.80 5.31 14.00
C ALA A 312 10.03 4.21 14.74
N LEU A 313 8.74 4.43 14.97
CA LEU A 313 7.82 3.45 15.56
C LEU A 313 6.56 3.37 14.71
N HIS A 314 6.26 2.19 14.19
CA HIS A 314 4.97 1.92 13.60
C HIS A 314 4.01 1.32 14.63
N VAL A 315 2.81 1.88 14.76
CA VAL A 315 1.74 1.31 15.57
C VAL A 315 0.91 0.40 14.68
N THR A 316 1.16 -0.90 14.77
CA THR A 316 0.47 -1.93 13.98
C THR A 316 -0.91 -2.23 14.56
N CYS A 317 -1.02 -2.37 15.88
CA CYS A 317 -2.29 -2.60 16.54
C CYS A 317 -2.79 -1.31 17.20
N PHE A 318 -3.79 -0.66 16.62
CA PHE A 318 -4.41 0.53 17.22
C PHE A 318 -5.50 0.15 18.24
N ARG A 319 -6.15 -0.99 18.06
CA ARG A 319 -7.12 -1.56 19.01
C ARG A 319 -6.92 -3.09 19.12
N PRO A 320 -6.76 -3.63 20.33
CA PRO A 320 -6.62 -2.95 21.62
C PRO A 320 -5.40 -2.01 21.66
N PHE A 321 -5.52 -0.87 22.34
CA PHE A 321 -4.44 0.13 22.32
C PHE A 321 -3.19 -0.34 23.07
N PRO A 322 -2.00 -0.31 22.45
CA PRO A 322 -0.77 -0.88 23.02
C PRO A 322 0.01 0.13 23.88
N GLY A 323 -0.67 0.78 24.83
CA GLY A 323 -0.08 1.82 25.65
C GLY A 323 1.22 1.39 26.34
N PRO A 324 1.26 0.25 27.06
CA PRO A 324 2.49 -0.24 27.71
C PRO A 324 3.63 -0.47 26.73
N GLN A 325 3.38 -1.05 25.56
CA GLN A 325 4.39 -1.34 24.55
C GLN A 325 4.95 -0.07 23.92
N ILE A 326 4.10 0.94 23.67
CA ILE A 326 4.54 2.25 23.16
C ILE A 326 5.43 2.94 24.19
N VAL A 327 5.00 2.98 25.46
CA VAL A 327 5.80 3.58 26.53
C VAL A 327 7.13 2.87 26.68
N GLU A 328 7.15 1.53 26.72
CA GLU A 328 8.39 0.76 26.82
C GLU A 328 9.37 1.06 25.69
N ALA A 329 8.87 1.12 24.45
CA ALA A 329 9.69 1.38 23.28
C ALA A 329 10.24 2.82 23.21
N THR A 330 9.61 3.79 23.90
CA THR A 330 9.88 5.23 23.67
C THR A 330 10.19 6.03 24.96
N LYS A 331 10.12 5.43 26.14
CA LYS A 331 10.31 6.11 27.44
C LYS A 331 11.67 6.78 27.60
N HIS A 332 12.70 6.28 26.92
CA HIS A 332 14.10 6.79 27.01
C HIS A 332 14.33 8.00 26.09
N LEU A 333 13.45 8.28 25.14
CA LEU A 333 13.60 9.36 24.17
C LEU A 333 13.62 10.74 24.85
N ARG A 334 14.26 11.70 24.20
CA ARG A 334 14.12 13.14 24.53
C ARG A 334 12.79 13.67 24.01
N ALA A 335 12.46 13.33 22.76
CA ALA A 335 11.21 13.75 22.13
C ALA A 335 10.75 12.76 21.05
N MET A 336 9.44 12.77 20.79
CA MET A 336 8.85 12.07 19.66
C MET A 336 7.82 12.96 18.95
N ALA A 337 7.69 12.77 17.63
CA ALA A 337 6.64 13.37 16.83
C ALA A 337 5.69 12.28 16.34
N VAL A 338 4.41 12.42 16.70
CA VAL A 338 3.34 11.51 16.26
C VAL A 338 2.70 12.09 15.02
N LEU A 339 2.79 11.38 13.90
CA LEU A 339 2.28 11.81 12.60
C LEU A 339 1.02 11.02 12.25
N GLU A 340 -0.05 11.73 11.91
CA GLU A 340 -1.34 11.15 11.62
C GLU A 340 -1.91 11.66 10.29
N ARG A 341 -2.50 10.75 9.47
CA ARG A 341 -3.18 11.12 8.21
C ARG A 341 -4.56 11.68 8.47
N MET A 342 -4.65 12.63 9.35
CA MET A 342 -5.89 13.33 9.67
C MET A 342 -5.59 14.66 10.35
N ASP A 343 -6.65 15.43 10.55
CA ASP A 343 -6.64 16.63 11.37
C ASP A 343 -7.92 16.70 12.20
N ASN A 344 -7.78 16.90 13.51
CA ASN A 344 -8.91 17.06 14.42
C ASN A 344 -8.81 18.41 15.14
N PRO A 345 -9.25 19.51 14.50
CA PRO A 345 -9.00 20.87 14.97
C PRO A 345 -9.72 21.24 16.27
N THR A 346 -10.75 20.48 16.66
CA THR A 346 -11.51 20.73 17.91
C THR A 346 -11.01 19.91 19.09
N ALA A 347 -10.13 18.94 18.85
CA ALA A 347 -9.51 18.15 19.91
C ALA A 347 -8.19 18.78 20.36
N GLN A 348 -7.73 18.43 21.53
CA GLN A 348 -6.43 18.87 22.04
C GLN A 348 -5.25 18.29 21.24
N SER A 349 -5.43 17.14 20.62
CA SER A 349 -4.46 16.45 19.76
C SER A 349 -5.23 15.50 18.82
N ASN A 350 -4.58 15.06 17.76
CA ASN A 350 -5.08 13.96 16.95
C ASN A 350 -5.19 12.66 17.78
N PRO A 351 -6.02 11.69 17.42
CA PRO A 351 -6.38 10.54 18.27
C PRO A 351 -5.20 9.69 18.74
N LEU A 352 -4.27 9.30 17.85
CA LEU A 352 -3.09 8.52 18.26
C LEU A 352 -2.22 9.30 19.24
N THR A 353 -2.00 10.61 18.99
CA THR A 353 -1.24 11.49 19.88
C THR A 353 -1.92 11.58 21.26
N ALA A 354 -3.23 11.68 21.30
CA ALA A 354 -4.00 11.76 22.56
C ALA A 354 -3.86 10.47 23.38
N GLU A 355 -4.02 9.32 22.74
CA GLU A 355 -3.86 8.00 23.37
C GLU A 355 -2.42 7.78 23.91
N ILE A 356 -1.40 8.19 23.14
CA ILE A 356 0.00 8.10 23.58
C ILE A 356 0.24 8.99 24.81
N LYS A 357 -0.28 10.21 24.80
CA LYS A 357 -0.18 11.11 25.98
C LYS A 357 -0.85 10.51 27.21
N ALA A 358 -2.03 9.90 27.05
CA ALA A 358 -2.73 9.20 28.13
C ALA A 358 -1.91 8.01 28.64
N ALA A 359 -1.34 7.19 27.76
CA ALA A 359 -0.48 6.06 28.13
C ALA A 359 0.75 6.49 28.95
N PHE A 360 1.38 7.62 28.58
CA PHE A 360 2.49 8.18 29.36
C PHE A 360 2.05 8.76 30.71
N ALA A 361 0.85 9.34 30.82
CA ALA A 361 0.29 9.79 32.08
C ALA A 361 0.02 8.61 33.03
N ASP A 362 -0.55 7.51 32.51
CA ASP A 362 -0.74 6.27 33.26
C ASP A 362 0.60 5.68 33.75
N ALA A 363 1.61 5.62 32.89
CA ALA A 363 2.94 5.15 33.26
C ALA A 363 3.59 6.02 34.35
N LEU A 364 3.50 7.36 34.24
CA LEU A 364 4.07 8.30 35.21
C LEU A 364 3.40 8.17 36.58
N THR A 365 2.12 7.84 36.62
CA THR A 365 1.35 7.66 37.88
C THR A 365 1.37 6.22 38.39
N GLY A 366 2.09 5.31 37.72
CA GLY A 366 2.29 3.92 38.19
C GLY A 366 1.08 3.02 37.96
N ALA A 367 0.31 3.24 36.87
CA ALA A 367 -0.82 2.38 36.53
C ALA A 367 -0.36 0.93 36.31
N PRO A 368 -1.14 -0.07 36.75
CA PRO A 368 -0.77 -1.48 36.60
C PRO A 368 -0.56 -1.86 35.13
N GLY A 369 0.50 -2.63 34.86
CA GLY A 369 0.88 -3.09 33.52
C GLY A 369 1.71 -2.10 32.69
N TYR A 370 1.92 -0.89 33.17
CA TYR A 370 2.80 0.08 32.53
C TYR A 370 4.24 0.02 33.09
N PRO A 371 5.27 0.27 32.26
CA PRO A 371 6.63 0.42 32.75
C PRO A 371 6.73 1.67 33.61
N ALA A 372 7.56 1.61 34.68
CA ALA A 372 7.84 2.77 35.51
C ALA A 372 8.66 3.81 34.72
N ILE A 373 8.28 5.08 34.80
CA ILE A 373 8.99 6.21 34.21
C ILE A 373 9.07 7.38 35.17
N GLU A 374 10.15 8.16 35.09
CA GLU A 374 10.34 9.38 35.90
C GLU A 374 9.94 10.65 35.14
N ARG A 375 9.89 10.59 33.83
CA ARG A 375 9.54 11.73 32.96
C ARG A 375 8.84 11.28 31.70
N ILE A 376 8.06 12.17 31.13
CA ILE A 376 7.43 12.02 29.82
C ILE A 376 8.34 12.66 28.76
N PRO A 377 8.72 11.96 27.67
CA PRO A 377 9.36 12.59 26.52
C PRO A 377 8.50 13.73 25.97
N VAL A 378 9.15 14.70 25.32
CA VAL A 378 8.38 15.76 24.64
C VAL A 378 7.60 15.15 23.48
N ILE A 379 6.26 15.29 23.47
CA ILE A 379 5.39 14.74 22.44
C ILE A 379 4.88 15.87 21.56
N TYR A 380 5.15 15.75 20.26
CA TYR A 380 4.67 16.63 19.18
C TYR A 380 3.54 15.95 18.43
N SER A 381 2.58 16.71 17.90
CA SER A 381 1.48 16.23 17.08
C SER A 381 1.59 16.82 15.68
N GLY A 382 1.55 15.98 14.65
CA GLY A 382 1.64 16.42 13.26
C GLY A 382 0.51 15.86 12.40
N SER A 383 -0.20 16.75 11.68
CA SER A 383 -1.13 16.35 10.61
C SER A 383 -0.35 16.21 9.30
N ALA A 384 -0.36 15.01 8.71
CA ALA A 384 0.49 14.66 7.60
C ALA A 384 -0.19 13.68 6.62
N GLY A 385 -0.11 13.95 5.33
CA GLY A 385 -0.54 12.99 4.31
C GLY A 385 -2.03 12.80 4.12
N LEU A 386 -2.89 13.62 4.75
CA LEU A 386 -4.34 13.57 4.56
C LEU A 386 -4.69 13.82 3.08
N GLY A 387 -5.62 13.02 2.54
CA GLY A 387 -5.98 13.07 1.12
C GLY A 387 -4.84 12.64 0.19
N SER A 388 -3.94 11.76 0.65
CA SER A 388 -2.69 11.37 -0.02
C SER A 388 -1.77 12.55 -0.33
N ARG A 389 -1.82 13.62 0.46
CA ARG A 389 -0.81 14.68 0.32
C ARG A 389 0.57 14.05 0.43
N ASP A 390 1.41 14.31 -0.55
CA ASP A 390 2.75 13.72 -0.61
C ASP A 390 3.58 14.13 0.60
N ILE A 391 4.14 13.16 1.30
CA ILE A 391 5.04 13.33 2.45
C ILE A 391 6.39 12.76 2.07
N ARG A 392 7.37 13.62 2.06
CA ARG A 392 8.68 13.36 1.50
C ARG A 392 9.76 13.22 2.57
N PRO A 393 10.93 12.68 2.25
CA PRO A 393 12.07 12.64 3.16
C PRO A 393 12.40 14.00 3.79
N GLY A 394 12.31 15.09 3.02
CA GLY A 394 12.51 16.45 3.53
C GLY A 394 11.53 16.86 4.62
N ASP A 395 10.29 16.39 4.57
CA ASP A 395 9.30 16.67 5.62
C ASP A 395 9.70 15.98 6.94
N PHE A 396 10.21 14.75 6.90
CA PHE A 396 10.72 14.06 8.09
C PHE A 396 12.00 14.71 8.63
N VAL A 397 12.87 15.23 7.76
CA VAL A 397 14.01 16.05 8.17
C VAL A 397 13.53 17.28 8.93
N ALA A 398 12.54 18.01 8.42
CA ALA A 398 11.96 19.18 9.08
C ALA A 398 11.36 18.84 10.45
N VAL A 399 10.71 17.69 10.59
CA VAL A 399 10.17 17.20 11.87
C VAL A 399 11.28 16.98 12.88
N LEU A 400 12.38 16.31 12.48
CA LEU A 400 13.53 16.08 13.35
C LEU A 400 14.20 17.41 13.77
N ASP A 401 14.37 18.33 12.82
CA ASP A 401 14.95 19.64 13.10
C ASP A 401 14.05 20.46 14.05
N ASN A 402 12.73 20.40 13.89
CA ASN A 402 11.77 21.03 14.80
C ASN A 402 11.88 20.50 16.24
N MET A 403 11.99 19.17 16.41
CA MET A 403 12.14 18.55 17.74
C MET A 403 13.46 18.92 18.43
N ARG A 404 14.48 19.32 17.66
CA ARG A 404 15.84 19.66 18.16
C ARG A 404 16.03 21.15 18.41
N ARG A 405 15.02 21.98 18.20
CA ARG A 405 15.10 23.43 18.44
C ARG A 405 15.19 23.73 19.93
N ASP A 406 16.06 24.64 20.33
CA ASP A 406 16.23 25.08 21.70
C ASP A 406 14.99 25.79 22.26
N ASP A 407 14.21 26.49 21.40
CA ASP A 407 12.95 27.14 21.78
C ASP A 407 11.76 26.16 21.92
N GLY A 408 11.99 24.85 21.72
CA GLY A 408 10.98 23.81 21.80
C GLY A 408 10.14 23.64 20.53
N GLY A 409 10.34 24.44 19.49
CA GLY A 409 9.68 24.33 18.19
C GLY A 409 8.14 24.36 18.23
N LEU A 410 7.51 24.05 17.10
CA LEU A 410 6.06 23.94 17.00
C LEU A 410 5.56 22.61 17.58
N ARG A 411 4.73 22.66 18.62
CA ARG A 411 4.15 21.46 19.28
C ARG A 411 3.09 20.77 18.46
N TYR A 412 2.35 21.54 17.68
CA TYR A 412 1.47 21.07 16.61
C TYR A 412 1.95 21.67 15.29
N PHE A 413 1.98 20.85 14.24
CA PHE A 413 2.43 21.27 12.92
C PHE A 413 1.75 20.48 11.81
N VAL A 414 1.87 20.97 10.57
CA VAL A 414 1.39 20.30 9.37
C VAL A 414 2.53 20.06 8.39
N LEU A 415 2.43 19.03 7.54
CA LEU A 415 3.45 18.66 6.56
C LEU A 415 2.93 18.71 5.12
N GLY A 416 3.84 18.96 4.18
CA GLY A 416 3.59 18.86 2.75
C GLY A 416 2.77 20.00 2.15
N ILE A 417 2.42 21.04 2.90
CA ILE A 417 1.68 22.23 2.43
C ILE A 417 2.39 23.53 2.85
N LYS A 418 2.00 24.65 2.24
CA LYS A 418 2.42 25.99 2.69
C LYS A 418 1.37 26.53 3.66
N HIS A 419 1.75 26.73 4.90
CA HIS A 419 0.90 27.23 5.97
C HIS A 419 1.78 27.77 7.11
N ASP A 420 1.24 28.61 8.00
CA ASP A 420 1.98 29.15 9.15
C ASP A 420 2.40 28.06 10.15
N LEU A 421 1.64 26.97 10.22
CA LEU A 421 1.95 25.79 11.02
C LEU A 421 2.84 24.78 10.27
N ALA A 422 3.25 25.06 9.04
CA ALA A 422 4.01 24.08 8.25
C ALA A 422 5.47 24.03 8.68
N LEU A 423 5.99 22.80 8.81
CA LEU A 423 7.42 22.59 8.86
C LEU A 423 7.96 22.45 7.44
N LEU A 424 9.03 23.15 7.15
CA LEU A 424 9.69 23.13 5.85
C LEU A 424 11.18 22.84 6.05
N SER A 425 11.74 21.99 5.20
CA SER A 425 13.19 21.77 5.11
C SER A 425 13.70 22.25 3.76
N PRO A 426 14.87 22.91 3.69
CA PRO A 426 15.56 23.16 2.44
C PRO A 426 16.13 21.89 1.83
N GLU A 427 16.30 20.83 2.63
CA GLU A 427 16.84 19.53 2.25
C GLU A 427 15.70 18.56 1.97
N ASP A 428 15.75 17.88 0.81
CA ASP A 428 14.85 16.80 0.45
C ASP A 428 15.69 15.66 -0.15
N PRO A 429 16.30 14.83 0.72
CA PRO A 429 17.25 13.82 0.28
C PRO A 429 16.60 12.72 -0.54
N ASP A 430 17.35 12.15 -1.48
CA ASP A 430 17.01 10.89 -2.09
C ASP A 430 17.38 9.75 -1.12
N VAL A 431 16.37 9.02 -0.67
CA VAL A 431 16.51 7.89 0.26
C VAL A 431 16.18 6.55 -0.40
N GLN A 432 16.16 6.52 -1.74
CA GLN A 432 16.04 5.27 -2.49
C GLN A 432 17.25 4.36 -2.22
N PRO A 433 17.09 3.05 -2.34
CA PRO A 433 18.22 2.12 -2.24
C PRO A 433 19.33 2.47 -3.25
N ALA A 434 20.58 2.27 -2.85
CA ALA A 434 21.72 2.56 -3.72
C ALA A 434 21.63 1.77 -5.04
N GLY A 435 21.80 2.47 -6.18
CA GLY A 435 21.68 1.89 -7.51
C GLY A 435 20.25 1.53 -7.91
N ALA A 436 19.24 2.10 -7.24
CA ALA A 436 17.86 2.02 -7.70
C ALA A 436 17.70 2.67 -9.06
N PHE A 437 16.86 2.08 -9.91
CA PHE A 437 16.43 2.65 -11.20
C PHE A 437 14.97 3.08 -11.07
N SER A 438 14.69 4.32 -11.47
CA SER A 438 13.38 4.93 -11.30
C SER A 438 12.78 5.41 -12.63
N MET A 439 11.49 5.20 -12.81
CA MET A 439 10.73 5.60 -13.99
C MET A 439 9.48 6.41 -13.58
N ARG A 440 9.20 7.47 -14.34
CA ARG A 440 7.93 8.22 -14.27
C ARG A 440 7.34 8.32 -15.66
N GLY A 441 6.29 7.55 -15.92
CA GLY A 441 5.59 7.60 -17.20
C GLY A 441 4.45 8.63 -17.21
N HIS A 442 4.24 9.25 -18.37
CA HIS A 442 3.14 10.17 -18.62
C HIS A 442 2.21 9.60 -19.69
N SER A 443 0.91 9.63 -19.41
CA SER A 443 -0.14 9.08 -20.28
C SER A 443 -1.45 9.82 -20.09
N VAL A 444 -2.47 9.39 -20.79
CA VAL A 444 -3.85 9.83 -20.62
C VAL A 444 -4.67 8.72 -19.97
N GLY A 445 -5.55 9.08 -19.05
CA GLY A 445 -6.41 8.12 -18.35
C GLY A 445 -7.28 7.33 -19.33
N GLY A 446 -7.30 6.00 -19.18
CA GLY A 446 -7.99 5.06 -20.07
C GLY A 446 -7.11 4.37 -21.11
N PHE A 447 -5.89 4.82 -21.35
CA PHE A 447 -4.96 4.23 -22.34
C PHE A 447 -4.19 3.00 -21.82
N GLY A 448 -4.60 2.40 -20.71
CA GLY A 448 -3.99 1.16 -20.21
C GLY A 448 -2.62 1.32 -19.54
N SER A 449 -2.14 2.54 -19.35
CA SER A 449 -0.82 2.84 -18.78
C SER A 449 -0.58 2.23 -17.38
N VAL A 450 -1.64 2.17 -16.56
CA VAL A 450 -1.58 1.52 -15.24
C VAL A 450 -1.37 0.01 -15.37
N THR A 451 -2.10 -0.63 -16.29
CA THR A 451 -1.93 -2.06 -16.57
C THR A 451 -0.52 -2.34 -17.11
N THR A 452 -0.03 -1.47 -17.99
CA THR A 452 1.34 -1.54 -18.52
C THR A 452 2.37 -1.51 -17.40
N ASN A 453 2.27 -0.53 -16.50
CA ASN A 453 3.19 -0.40 -15.38
C ASN A 453 3.20 -1.66 -14.49
N LYS A 454 2.01 -2.22 -14.25
CA LYS A 454 1.86 -3.50 -13.54
C LYS A 454 2.59 -4.65 -14.25
N VAL A 455 2.42 -4.77 -15.54
CA VAL A 455 3.04 -5.83 -16.36
C VAL A 455 4.57 -5.65 -16.37
N ILE A 456 5.07 -4.43 -16.58
CA ILE A 456 6.51 -4.14 -16.54
C ILE A 456 7.08 -4.50 -15.16
N ALA A 457 6.47 -4.01 -14.08
CA ALA A 457 6.92 -4.26 -12.70
C ALA A 457 7.01 -5.76 -12.40
N THR A 458 5.98 -6.52 -12.76
CA THR A 458 5.95 -7.95 -12.47
C THR A 458 6.97 -8.72 -13.31
N ILE A 459 7.05 -8.44 -14.62
CA ILE A 459 8.02 -9.13 -15.50
C ILE A 459 9.44 -8.82 -15.05
N VAL A 460 9.73 -7.58 -14.71
CA VAL A 460 11.06 -7.18 -14.23
C VAL A 460 11.40 -7.84 -12.89
N GLY A 461 10.44 -7.85 -11.96
CA GLY A 461 10.59 -8.54 -10.68
C GLY A 461 10.86 -10.04 -10.85
N ASP A 462 10.05 -10.71 -11.66
CA ASP A 462 10.15 -12.14 -11.91
C ASP A 462 11.43 -12.50 -12.72
N LEU A 463 11.76 -11.70 -13.76
CA LEU A 463 12.88 -11.98 -14.67
C LEU A 463 14.24 -11.73 -14.01
N PHE A 464 14.38 -10.63 -13.30
CA PHE A 464 15.66 -10.19 -12.76
C PHE A 464 15.84 -10.51 -11.27
N GLY A 465 14.79 -11.00 -10.58
CA GLY A 465 14.84 -11.24 -9.14
C GLY A 465 15.06 -9.96 -8.32
N LEU A 466 14.71 -8.80 -8.90
CA LEU A 466 14.88 -7.49 -8.28
C LEU A 466 13.64 -7.10 -7.47
N LYS A 467 13.83 -6.19 -6.52
CA LYS A 467 12.72 -5.55 -5.81
C LYS A 467 12.11 -4.49 -6.70
N VAL A 468 10.77 -4.47 -6.73
CA VAL A 468 10.00 -3.51 -7.52
C VAL A 468 8.95 -2.83 -6.64
N GLN A 469 8.69 -1.56 -6.96
CA GLN A 469 7.56 -0.82 -6.43
C GLN A 469 6.95 -0.01 -7.57
N ALA A 470 5.65 -0.21 -7.82
CA ALA A 470 4.97 0.48 -8.91
C ALA A 470 3.60 0.98 -8.46
N TYR A 471 3.32 2.25 -8.71
CA TYR A 471 2.04 2.86 -8.36
C TYR A 471 1.60 3.89 -9.40
N PRO A 472 0.28 4.05 -9.59
CA PRO A 472 -0.30 5.10 -10.42
C PRO A 472 -0.59 6.36 -9.60
N LYS A 473 -0.59 7.51 -10.27
CA LYS A 473 -1.15 8.75 -9.75
C LYS A 473 -2.35 9.13 -10.62
N TYR A 474 -3.53 8.99 -10.07
CA TYR A 474 -4.76 9.41 -10.74
C TYR A 474 -5.32 10.70 -10.14
N GLY A 475 -6.06 11.47 -10.97
CA GLY A 475 -7.09 12.37 -10.47
C GLY A 475 -8.38 11.58 -10.10
N SER A 476 -9.34 12.27 -9.49
CA SER A 476 -10.67 11.72 -9.20
C SER A 476 -11.42 11.26 -10.45
N GLU A 477 -11.15 11.86 -11.60
CA GLU A 477 -11.68 11.51 -12.92
C GLU A 477 -10.69 10.60 -13.65
N LYS A 478 -11.13 9.40 -14.01
CA LYS A 478 -10.25 8.33 -14.49
C LYS A 478 -10.02 8.30 -16.00
N LYS A 479 -10.86 8.96 -16.82
CA LYS A 479 -10.78 8.91 -18.29
C LYS A 479 -10.52 10.28 -18.89
N GLY A 480 -9.60 10.34 -19.87
CA GLY A 480 -9.35 11.52 -20.67
C GLY A 480 -8.45 12.60 -20.05
N LEU A 481 -8.05 12.45 -18.77
CA LEU A 481 -7.16 13.38 -18.09
C LEU A 481 -5.71 12.87 -18.06
N PRO A 482 -4.73 13.77 -17.96
CA PRO A 482 -3.33 13.40 -17.77
C PRO A 482 -3.15 12.53 -16.54
N THR A 483 -2.41 11.44 -16.69
CA THR A 483 -2.08 10.54 -15.61
C THR A 483 -0.58 10.26 -15.60
N ALA A 484 -0.03 10.05 -14.41
CA ALA A 484 1.34 9.61 -14.23
C ALA A 484 1.38 8.23 -13.57
N TYR A 485 2.43 7.49 -13.84
CA TYR A 485 2.72 6.23 -13.17
C TYR A 485 4.20 6.14 -12.86
N PHE A 486 4.50 5.48 -11.75
CA PHE A 486 5.84 5.40 -11.20
C PHE A 486 6.26 3.96 -11.06
N LEU A 487 7.56 3.71 -11.26
CA LEU A 487 8.19 2.42 -11.03
C LEU A 487 9.58 2.63 -10.46
N THR A 488 9.89 1.94 -9.38
CA THR A 488 11.25 1.84 -8.83
C THR A 488 11.68 0.39 -8.84
N ILE A 489 12.92 0.15 -9.21
CA ILE A 489 13.55 -1.17 -9.28
C ILE A 489 14.87 -1.09 -8.52
N ALA A 490 15.11 -2.01 -7.59
CA ALA A 490 16.31 -2.03 -6.77
C ALA A 490 16.73 -3.45 -6.39
N LYS A 491 17.98 -3.62 -5.95
CA LYS A 491 18.46 -4.88 -5.35
C LYS A 491 17.92 -5.07 -3.93
N GLU A 492 17.78 -3.96 -3.20
CA GLU A 492 17.30 -3.94 -1.83
C GLU A 492 15.84 -3.53 -1.76
N ARG A 493 15.21 -3.73 -0.59
CA ARG A 493 13.82 -3.35 -0.34
C ARG A 493 13.61 -1.85 -0.51
N ILE A 494 12.60 -1.47 -1.27
CA ILE A 494 12.15 -0.10 -1.45
C ILE A 494 11.16 0.22 -0.32
N ARG A 495 11.46 1.29 0.45
CA ARG A 495 10.64 1.73 1.59
C ARG A 495 9.95 3.06 1.38
N THR A 496 10.18 3.72 0.26
CA THR A 496 9.62 5.04 -0.01
C THR A 496 8.18 4.92 -0.52
N HIS A 497 7.25 5.61 0.13
CA HIS A 497 5.85 5.74 -0.27
C HIS A 497 5.54 7.22 -0.57
N CYS A 498 6.39 7.86 -1.37
CA CYS A 498 6.26 9.26 -1.81
C CYS A 498 6.53 9.37 -3.31
N GLU A 499 6.13 10.49 -3.91
CA GLU A 499 6.36 10.74 -5.33
C GLU A 499 7.85 10.81 -5.66
N LEU A 500 8.25 10.21 -6.79
CA LEU A 500 9.62 10.26 -7.29
C LEU A 500 9.91 11.64 -7.88
N LYS A 501 10.84 12.38 -7.30
CA LYS A 501 11.35 13.64 -7.87
C LYS A 501 12.48 13.42 -8.85
N GLN A 502 13.34 12.43 -8.59
CA GLN A 502 14.42 12.05 -9.48
C GLN A 502 14.09 10.73 -10.17
N VAL A 503 14.32 10.65 -11.46
CA VAL A 503 14.02 9.46 -12.26
C VAL A 503 15.09 9.29 -13.35
N ASP A 504 15.31 8.04 -13.78
CA ASP A 504 16.26 7.67 -14.82
C ASP A 504 15.61 7.56 -16.19
N PHE A 505 14.32 7.27 -16.22
CA PHE A 505 13.56 7.05 -17.45
C PHE A 505 12.18 7.72 -17.41
N VAL A 506 11.82 8.41 -18.49
CA VAL A 506 10.53 9.08 -18.66
C VAL A 506 9.87 8.62 -19.97
N PRO A 507 8.99 7.63 -19.97
CA PRO A 507 8.15 7.32 -21.13
C PRO A 507 7.00 8.31 -21.26
N LEU A 508 6.90 8.96 -22.43
CA LEU A 508 5.80 9.82 -22.84
C LEU A 508 4.90 9.06 -23.83
N ASN A 509 3.84 8.46 -23.31
CA ASN A 509 2.83 7.77 -24.13
C ASN A 509 1.97 8.75 -24.92
N ASP A 510 2.01 10.04 -24.54
CA ASP A 510 1.42 11.16 -25.26
C ASP A 510 2.41 12.34 -25.26
N ILE A 511 2.81 12.80 -26.45
CA ILE A 511 3.71 13.94 -26.63
C ILE A 511 3.13 15.24 -26.06
N ASN A 512 1.80 15.34 -25.93
CA ASN A 512 1.14 16.50 -25.33
C ASN A 512 1.51 16.70 -23.85
N ALA A 513 2.14 15.74 -23.21
CA ALA A 513 2.71 15.93 -21.87
C ALA A 513 3.64 17.15 -21.78
N PHE A 514 4.33 17.50 -22.86
CA PHE A 514 5.16 18.71 -22.95
C PHE A 514 4.36 20.03 -22.88
N ASN A 515 3.09 20.00 -23.28
CA ASN A 515 2.18 21.17 -23.25
C ASN A 515 1.51 21.34 -21.88
N LEU A 516 1.44 20.25 -21.11
CA LEU A 516 0.78 20.21 -19.80
C LEU A 516 1.74 20.53 -18.64
N GLY A 517 3.04 20.54 -18.92
CA GLY A 517 4.06 20.81 -17.93
C GLY A 517 5.46 20.46 -18.42
N ASN A 518 6.39 20.28 -17.49
CA ASN A 518 7.75 19.83 -17.80
C ASN A 518 7.92 18.34 -17.42
N PRO A 519 7.68 17.40 -18.34
CA PRO A 519 7.83 15.97 -18.05
C PRO A 519 9.29 15.55 -17.80
N LEU A 520 10.27 16.38 -18.19
CA LEU A 520 11.69 16.13 -17.95
C LEU A 520 12.17 16.64 -16.58
N ALA A 521 11.29 17.24 -15.77
CA ALA A 521 11.66 17.69 -14.43
C ALA A 521 12.17 16.51 -13.58
N GLY A 522 13.37 16.64 -12.99
CA GLY A 522 13.98 15.61 -12.17
C GLY A 522 14.55 14.40 -12.94
N LEU A 523 14.54 14.40 -14.28
CA LEU A 523 15.24 13.38 -15.05
C LEU A 523 16.75 13.50 -14.85
N ALA A 524 17.40 12.40 -14.50
CA ALA A 524 18.83 12.36 -14.20
C ALA A 524 19.69 12.79 -15.41
N ALA A 525 20.89 13.28 -15.16
CA ALA A 525 21.86 13.53 -16.23
C ALA A 525 22.24 12.19 -16.90
N GLY A 526 22.21 12.14 -18.23
CA GLY A 526 22.36 10.90 -18.99
C GLY A 526 21.14 9.99 -18.96
N GLY A 527 20.04 10.42 -18.33
CA GLY A 527 18.76 9.69 -18.30
C GLY A 527 18.11 9.61 -19.69
N MET A 528 16.96 8.93 -19.74
CA MET A 528 16.29 8.62 -21.01
C MET A 528 14.86 9.16 -21.02
N VAL A 529 14.45 9.67 -22.19
CA VAL A 529 13.04 9.94 -22.49
C VAL A 529 12.61 9.10 -23.70
N PHE A 530 11.49 8.41 -23.59
CA PHE A 530 10.84 7.76 -24.71
C PHE A 530 9.63 8.59 -25.16
N ILE A 531 9.46 8.77 -26.47
CA ILE A 531 8.38 9.55 -27.08
C ILE A 531 7.58 8.67 -28.01
N GLN A 532 6.30 8.46 -27.71
CA GLN A 532 5.33 7.92 -28.66
C GLN A 532 5.13 8.91 -29.81
N THR A 533 5.38 8.50 -31.04
CA THR A 533 5.24 9.35 -32.22
C THR A 533 5.09 8.55 -33.50
N ASP A 534 4.30 9.10 -34.43
CA ASP A 534 4.15 8.60 -35.82
C ASP A 534 5.36 8.93 -36.72
N LYS A 535 6.32 9.73 -36.22
CA LYS A 535 7.50 10.13 -36.96
C LYS A 535 8.57 9.06 -36.91
N THR A 536 9.12 8.72 -38.07
CA THR A 536 10.15 7.68 -38.24
C THR A 536 11.56 8.24 -38.44
N ALA A 537 11.66 9.53 -38.81
CA ALA A 537 12.94 10.19 -38.96
C ALA A 537 13.36 10.93 -37.68
N PRO A 538 14.59 10.75 -37.18
CA PRO A 538 15.08 11.42 -35.97
C PRO A 538 14.96 12.96 -36.00
N GLN A 539 15.13 13.57 -37.17
CA GLN A 539 15.00 15.03 -37.37
C GLN A 539 13.57 15.50 -37.10
N GLU A 540 12.57 14.76 -37.56
CA GLU A 540 11.16 15.09 -37.35
C GLU A 540 10.75 14.95 -35.88
N VAL A 541 11.27 13.94 -35.19
CA VAL A 541 11.07 13.74 -33.75
C VAL A 541 11.66 14.93 -32.98
N TRP A 542 12.92 15.27 -33.27
CA TRP A 542 13.60 16.41 -32.64
C TRP A 542 12.87 17.73 -32.87
N ALA A 543 12.37 17.96 -34.09
CA ALA A 543 11.64 19.19 -34.43
C ALA A 543 10.37 19.39 -33.57
N ARG A 544 9.68 18.33 -33.19
CA ARG A 544 8.44 18.39 -32.39
C ARG A 544 8.66 18.64 -30.89
N ILE A 545 9.88 18.51 -30.39
CA ILE A 545 10.20 18.74 -28.97
C ILE A 545 10.25 20.25 -28.72
N PRO A 546 9.59 20.79 -27.68
CA PRO A 546 9.64 22.21 -27.35
C PRO A 546 11.06 22.70 -26.99
N ASP A 547 11.36 23.95 -27.23
CA ASP A 547 12.71 24.52 -27.06
C ASP A 547 13.23 24.43 -25.62
N TYR A 548 12.36 24.56 -24.62
CA TYR A 548 12.76 24.38 -23.23
C TYR A 548 13.22 22.94 -22.95
N ALA A 549 12.53 21.96 -23.53
CA ALA A 549 12.87 20.54 -23.37
C ALA A 549 14.11 20.17 -24.17
N LYS A 550 14.31 20.77 -25.37
CA LYS A 550 15.58 20.66 -26.15
C LYS A 550 16.76 21.18 -25.35
N LYS A 551 16.60 22.33 -24.68
CA LYS A 551 17.63 22.94 -23.81
C LYS A 551 18.01 21.97 -22.68
N ILE A 552 17.01 21.49 -21.93
CA ILE A 552 17.21 20.52 -20.83
C ILE A 552 17.91 19.25 -21.34
N SER A 553 17.48 18.74 -22.50
CA SER A 553 18.04 17.49 -23.06
C SER A 553 19.53 17.66 -23.42
N ARG A 554 19.94 18.81 -23.95
CA ARG A 554 21.35 19.13 -24.22
C ARG A 554 22.17 19.27 -22.94
N GLU A 555 21.69 20.11 -22.01
CA GLU A 555 22.40 20.40 -20.74
C GLU A 555 22.61 19.15 -19.90
N ARG A 556 21.62 18.24 -19.86
CA ARG A 556 21.67 17.02 -19.07
C ARG A 556 22.10 15.78 -19.86
N ARG A 557 22.41 15.91 -21.16
CA ARG A 557 22.78 14.80 -22.06
C ARG A 557 21.72 13.67 -22.05
N ILE A 558 20.44 14.05 -22.14
CA ILE A 558 19.32 13.10 -22.11
C ILE A 558 19.27 12.35 -23.44
N ARG A 559 19.15 11.04 -23.38
CA ARG A 559 18.93 10.17 -24.54
C ARG A 559 17.46 10.23 -24.93
N ILE A 560 17.18 10.45 -26.21
CA ILE A 560 15.83 10.56 -26.74
C ILE A 560 15.53 9.34 -27.60
N LEU A 561 14.54 8.58 -27.20
CA LEU A 561 14.08 7.35 -27.86
C LEU A 561 12.71 7.59 -28.47
N ALA A 562 12.43 6.99 -29.61
CA ALA A 562 11.13 7.15 -30.28
C ALA A 562 10.67 5.85 -30.96
N LEU A 563 9.35 5.70 -31.04
CA LEU A 563 8.70 4.59 -31.74
C LEU A 563 7.20 4.87 -31.89
N ASP A 564 6.58 4.38 -32.97
CA ASP A 564 5.15 4.39 -33.14
C ASP A 564 4.52 3.12 -32.51
N THR A 565 4.26 3.17 -31.20
CA THR A 565 3.64 2.06 -30.47
C THR A 565 2.18 1.85 -30.85
N VAL A 566 1.49 2.90 -31.35
CA VAL A 566 0.10 2.84 -31.82
C VAL A 566 0.01 2.00 -33.10
N LYS A 567 0.91 2.24 -34.05
CA LYS A 567 0.99 1.47 -35.30
C LYS A 567 1.25 -0.01 -34.99
N ILE A 568 2.26 -0.31 -34.17
CA ILE A 568 2.59 -1.68 -33.79
C ILE A 568 1.40 -2.37 -33.11
N ALA A 569 0.74 -1.68 -32.17
CA ALA A 569 -0.42 -2.23 -31.46
C ALA A 569 -1.56 -2.60 -32.43
N ARG A 570 -1.86 -1.76 -33.43
CA ARG A 570 -2.85 -2.05 -34.46
C ARG A 570 -2.50 -3.23 -35.36
N GLU A 571 -1.26 -3.33 -35.77
CA GLU A 571 -0.77 -4.39 -36.66
C GLU A 571 -0.73 -5.75 -35.99
N VAL A 572 -0.53 -5.80 -34.67
CA VAL A 572 -0.34 -7.04 -33.91
C VAL A 572 -1.61 -7.49 -33.20
N SER A 573 -2.52 -6.56 -32.87
CA SER A 573 -3.72 -6.89 -32.09
C SER A 573 -4.72 -7.70 -32.91
N SER A 574 -5.17 -8.82 -32.35
CA SER A 574 -6.26 -9.65 -32.92
C SER A 574 -7.66 -9.06 -32.69
N SER A 575 -7.79 -7.99 -31.88
CA SER A 575 -9.06 -7.35 -31.57
C SER A 575 -8.88 -5.84 -31.33
N PRO A 576 -9.76 -4.99 -31.89
CA PRO A 576 -9.72 -3.54 -31.66
C PRO A 576 -9.76 -3.13 -30.17
N ASP A 577 -10.48 -3.88 -29.35
CA ASP A 577 -10.59 -3.61 -27.90
C ASP A 577 -9.27 -3.79 -27.16
N LEU A 578 -8.31 -4.50 -27.75
CA LEU A 578 -7.00 -4.76 -27.17
C LEU A 578 -5.93 -3.77 -27.63
N GLU A 579 -6.15 -3.02 -28.71
CA GLU A 579 -5.14 -2.11 -29.31
C GLU A 579 -4.57 -1.12 -28.30
N GLN A 580 -5.43 -0.45 -27.52
CA GLN A 580 -4.96 0.53 -26.53
C GLN A 580 -4.08 -0.11 -25.44
N ARG A 581 -4.42 -1.32 -25.01
CA ARG A 581 -3.65 -2.06 -23.99
C ARG A 581 -2.35 -2.58 -24.56
N MET A 582 -2.33 -2.94 -25.84
CA MET A 582 -1.17 -3.47 -26.54
C MET A 582 -0.04 -2.43 -26.65
N GLN A 583 -0.36 -1.13 -26.75
CA GLN A 583 0.66 -0.05 -26.73
C GLN A 583 1.56 -0.13 -25.50
N GLY A 584 0.99 -0.47 -24.36
CA GLY A 584 1.73 -0.67 -23.14
C GLY A 584 2.63 -1.89 -23.16
N ILE A 585 2.23 -2.92 -23.86
CA ILE A 585 3.07 -4.13 -24.04
C ILE A 585 4.26 -3.83 -24.96
N VAL A 586 4.08 -2.98 -25.99
CA VAL A 586 5.21 -2.50 -26.81
C VAL A 586 6.21 -1.73 -25.93
N LEU A 587 5.73 -0.91 -24.98
CA LEU A 587 6.60 -0.17 -24.04
C LEU A 587 7.45 -1.10 -23.16
N LEU A 588 6.97 -2.29 -22.80
CA LEU A 588 7.79 -3.29 -22.11
C LEU A 588 9.02 -3.68 -22.96
N GLY A 589 8.86 -3.88 -24.26
CA GLY A 589 9.97 -4.17 -25.17
C GLY A 589 11.01 -3.03 -25.20
N ILE A 590 10.54 -1.80 -25.31
CA ILE A 590 11.37 -0.59 -25.26
C ILE A 590 12.12 -0.52 -23.92
N PHE A 591 11.41 -0.73 -22.81
CA PHE A 591 11.99 -0.75 -21.47
C PHE A 591 13.12 -1.76 -21.35
N LEU A 592 12.91 -2.99 -21.80
CA LEU A 592 13.92 -4.06 -21.77
C LEU A 592 15.15 -3.70 -22.62
N ARG A 593 14.96 -3.07 -23.79
CA ARG A 593 16.06 -2.66 -24.68
C ARG A 593 16.93 -1.56 -24.09
N CYS A 594 16.30 -0.58 -23.44
CA CYS A 594 16.93 0.69 -23.11
C CYS A 594 17.51 0.73 -21.69
N THR A 595 17.04 -0.16 -20.80
CA THR A 595 17.47 -0.19 -19.40
C THR A 595 18.72 -1.07 -19.20
N PRO A 596 19.50 -0.84 -18.11
CA PRO A 596 20.78 -1.52 -17.92
C PRO A 596 20.66 -3.00 -17.52
N PHE A 597 19.47 -3.45 -17.10
CA PHE A 597 19.28 -4.75 -16.43
C PHE A 597 19.74 -5.95 -17.25
N LEU A 598 19.49 -5.97 -18.57
CA LEU A 598 19.91 -7.08 -19.44
C LEU A 598 21.43 -7.23 -19.49
N ARG A 599 22.13 -6.09 -19.59
CA ARG A 599 23.60 -6.06 -19.64
C ARG A 599 24.21 -6.43 -18.29
N GLU A 600 23.67 -5.90 -17.20
CA GLU A 600 24.15 -6.18 -15.85
C GLU A 600 23.97 -7.65 -15.46
N GLN A 601 22.90 -8.28 -15.91
CA GLN A 601 22.61 -9.69 -15.62
C GLN A 601 23.18 -10.66 -16.66
N ARG A 602 23.81 -10.15 -17.72
CA ARG A 602 24.39 -10.92 -18.82
C ARG A 602 23.42 -11.92 -19.45
N LEU A 603 22.14 -11.55 -19.58
CA LEU A 603 21.12 -12.39 -20.20
C LEU A 603 21.17 -12.27 -21.72
N SER A 604 21.02 -13.40 -22.41
CA SER A 604 20.83 -13.40 -23.86
C SER A 604 19.39 -12.96 -24.21
N GLU A 605 19.20 -12.44 -25.43
CA GLU A 605 17.85 -12.05 -25.90
C GLU A 605 16.87 -13.23 -25.87
N GLU A 606 17.34 -14.44 -26.20
CA GLU A 606 16.52 -15.66 -26.15
C GLU A 606 16.04 -15.98 -24.72
N GLN A 607 16.93 -15.87 -23.73
CA GLN A 607 16.57 -16.06 -22.32
C GLN A 607 15.54 -15.04 -21.85
N VAL A 608 15.70 -13.79 -22.27
CA VAL A 608 14.76 -12.71 -21.95
C VAL A 608 13.39 -12.98 -22.54
N PHE A 609 13.30 -13.24 -23.86
CA PHE A 609 12.01 -13.46 -24.51
C PHE A 609 11.32 -14.74 -24.04
N SER A 610 12.07 -15.80 -23.71
CA SER A 610 11.50 -17.00 -23.09
C SER A 610 10.91 -16.72 -21.69
N ALA A 611 11.57 -15.88 -20.90
CA ALA A 611 11.06 -15.48 -19.60
C ALA A 611 9.85 -14.53 -19.71
N VAL A 612 9.89 -13.58 -20.65
CA VAL A 612 8.77 -12.70 -20.96
C VAL A 612 7.55 -13.53 -21.39
N GLU A 613 7.73 -14.52 -22.26
CA GLU A 613 6.63 -15.40 -22.70
C GLU A 613 5.99 -16.15 -21.52
N ARG A 614 6.81 -16.72 -20.63
CA ARG A 614 6.27 -17.37 -19.40
C ARG A 614 5.44 -16.41 -18.55
N SER A 615 5.91 -15.18 -18.36
CA SER A 615 5.18 -14.17 -17.60
C SER A 615 3.90 -13.71 -18.31
N LEU A 616 3.95 -13.48 -19.62
CA LEU A 616 2.77 -13.15 -20.42
C LEU A 616 1.72 -14.28 -20.38
N ARG A 617 2.16 -15.54 -20.43
CA ARG A 617 1.30 -16.72 -20.30
C ARG A 617 0.60 -16.78 -18.94
N LYS A 618 1.31 -16.46 -17.87
CA LYS A 618 0.74 -16.34 -16.52
C LYS A 618 -0.35 -15.26 -16.46
N TYR A 619 -0.14 -14.11 -17.12
CA TYR A 619 -1.06 -12.97 -17.11
C TYR A 619 -2.24 -13.10 -18.06
N PHE A 620 -1.96 -13.54 -19.29
CA PHE A 620 -2.92 -13.49 -20.40
C PHE A 620 -3.37 -14.87 -20.88
N GLY A 621 -2.78 -15.96 -20.38
CA GLY A 621 -3.05 -17.32 -20.83
C GLY A 621 -4.54 -17.73 -20.75
N ARG A 622 -5.28 -17.24 -19.76
CA ARG A 622 -6.73 -17.45 -19.65
C ARG A 622 -7.54 -16.82 -20.78
N ARG A 623 -6.96 -15.87 -21.53
CA ARG A 623 -7.61 -15.21 -22.69
C ARG A 623 -7.32 -15.92 -24.01
N GLY A 624 -6.54 -16.99 -24.00
CA GLY A 624 -6.19 -17.80 -25.17
C GLY A 624 -4.75 -17.60 -25.62
N GLU A 625 -4.21 -18.62 -26.30
CA GLU A 625 -2.82 -18.66 -26.77
C GLU A 625 -2.51 -17.55 -27.77
N GLN A 626 -3.47 -17.20 -28.66
CA GLN A 626 -3.28 -16.11 -29.64
C GLN A 626 -2.95 -14.79 -28.93
N VAL A 627 -3.65 -14.46 -27.84
CA VAL A 627 -3.38 -13.22 -27.06
C VAL A 627 -1.98 -13.24 -26.48
N VAL A 628 -1.49 -14.38 -26.01
CA VAL A 628 -0.10 -14.50 -25.49
C VAL A 628 0.90 -14.24 -26.61
N GLN A 629 0.70 -14.81 -27.80
CA GLN A 629 1.60 -14.64 -28.95
C GLN A 629 1.57 -13.20 -29.48
N ASP A 630 0.39 -12.58 -29.60
CA ASP A 630 0.26 -11.18 -30.00
C ASP A 630 1.06 -10.27 -29.05
N ASN A 631 0.92 -10.48 -27.72
CA ASN A 631 1.68 -9.74 -26.73
C ASN A 631 3.21 -9.98 -26.86
N LEU A 632 3.64 -11.21 -27.11
CA LEU A 632 5.07 -11.52 -27.29
C LEU A 632 5.63 -10.83 -28.54
N VAL A 633 4.90 -10.81 -29.63
CA VAL A 633 5.27 -10.10 -30.87
C VAL A 633 5.36 -8.60 -30.60
N ALA A 634 4.42 -8.02 -29.86
CA ALA A 634 4.44 -6.60 -29.48
C ALA A 634 5.71 -6.25 -28.68
N VAL A 635 6.08 -7.08 -27.68
CA VAL A 635 7.33 -6.89 -26.91
C VAL A 635 8.56 -6.96 -27.83
N LYS A 636 8.66 -7.99 -28.69
CA LYS A 636 9.80 -8.16 -29.61
C LYS A 636 9.95 -6.96 -30.54
N ARG A 637 8.85 -6.46 -31.10
CA ARG A 637 8.85 -5.29 -31.97
C ARG A 637 9.27 -4.03 -31.22
N GLY A 638 8.74 -3.80 -30.02
CA GLY A 638 9.16 -2.69 -29.17
C GLY A 638 10.66 -2.71 -28.86
N TYR A 639 11.21 -3.91 -28.63
CA TYR A 639 12.63 -4.12 -28.37
C TYR A 639 13.50 -3.86 -29.60
N THR A 640 13.08 -4.28 -30.79
CA THR A 640 13.91 -4.25 -32.01
C THR A 640 13.76 -2.97 -32.83
N GLU A 641 12.56 -2.35 -32.83
CA GLU A 641 12.22 -1.22 -33.71
C GLU A 641 12.41 0.15 -33.05
N VAL A 642 12.61 0.23 -31.72
CA VAL A 642 12.89 1.51 -31.05
C VAL A 642 14.20 2.11 -31.55
N PHE A 643 14.16 3.40 -31.91
CA PHE A 643 15.33 4.12 -32.38
C PHE A 643 15.67 5.31 -31.48
N GLU A 644 16.93 5.75 -31.54
CA GLU A 644 17.45 6.88 -30.75
C GLU A 644 17.74 8.08 -31.67
N VAL A 645 17.39 9.29 -31.20
CA VAL A 645 17.77 10.53 -31.88
C VAL A 645 19.27 10.75 -31.67
N PRO A 646 20.08 10.82 -32.75
CA PRO A 646 21.52 10.98 -32.62
C PRO A 646 21.91 12.25 -31.87
N VAL A 647 22.96 12.16 -31.04
CA VAL A 647 23.46 13.28 -30.22
C VAL A 647 23.92 14.44 -31.10
N GLU A 648 24.47 14.18 -32.27
CA GLU A 648 24.94 15.16 -33.25
C GLU A 648 23.80 16.07 -33.73
N MET A 649 22.58 15.54 -33.87
CA MET A 649 21.40 16.33 -34.22
C MET A 649 20.95 17.23 -33.09
N MET A 650 21.19 16.84 -31.85
CA MET A 650 20.85 17.64 -30.69
C MET A 650 21.81 18.80 -30.48
N ALA A 651 23.06 18.66 -30.94
CA ALA A 651 24.13 19.66 -30.78
C ALA A 651 23.98 20.83 -31.74
N GLY A 652 22.94 21.24 -32.28
CA GLY A 652 22.75 22.44 -33.16
C GLY A 652 24.02 22.90 -33.90
N ALA A 653 23.93 23.48 -35.09
CA ALA A 653 25.06 23.90 -35.95
C ALA A 653 26.01 25.00 -35.36
N GLY A 654 26.21 24.99 -34.04
CA GLY A 654 26.97 26.03 -33.33
C GLY A 654 28.08 25.53 -32.36
N LEU A 655 28.34 24.21 -32.26
CA LEU A 655 29.41 23.68 -31.39
C LEU A 655 30.31 22.68 -32.14
N ALA A 656 30.72 23.07 -33.35
CA ALA A 656 31.86 22.49 -34.03
C ALA A 656 32.97 23.57 -34.09
N ALA A 657 33.66 23.76 -33.00
CA ALA A 657 34.99 24.36 -32.91
C ALA A 657 35.57 24.07 -31.52
#